data_49e9016b0ea4f5debe68734ba08060b3
#
_entry.id   49e9016b0ea4f5debe68734ba08060b3
#
_cell.length_a   1.000
_cell.length_b   1.000
_cell.length_c   1.000
_cell.angle_alpha   90.00
_cell.angle_beta   90.00
_cell.angle_gamma   90.00
#
_symmetry.space_group_name_H-M   'P 1'
#
loop_
_entity.id
_entity.type
_entity.pdbx_description
1 polymer ?
#
loop_
_entity_poly.entity_id
_entity_poly.type
_entity_poly.pdbx_seq_one_letter_code
_entity_poly.pdbx_strand_id
1 'polypeptide(L)'
;MKLKSVLLAAVAVGALLSGCSSDPATGLAPTRTIIMVWDGLRPDSVNATDTPNLFALQKTGVNFSDNHSTYPTFTMMNGSSFATGSFPKTSGFYGNTFWTPPQGSGNTIPAGKGASGANADYQDPVFTEDYQILTTLNDYYGGQLLLVKTLFATAQSAGMTTATIGKSGAAYIQDLGRGGYFVDENTVMPRSLVTELQNNGYAIPANTVNGYSGADAVTLAAGNGSPTNKAGYITFNTTAYDPNGVISIAARDSSDATQGAPEDAANKYMMSVFTQYILPNKKPMLSLIWFRTPDNVEHGYGPGSANAKAGLRSQDARLGELISSLRANGLDSTTNIVVVSDHGHSSVSGPLALYPLRAITPSTTLPSGALVNGSTSGTSTAALGAVNAAGYSFSGDVRSADLLTYRGFSAYDGSGCSTSAMYGLSAAGVPTLPVNLDTTGTLCGTANTKYQAISATLALPVARFTVPAPGSLPANGIVVAANGGSDYFYVPGHDATTVANLVKFLQQREEYGAIFVDSRYGAIPGTLSMAQVNLENASRQNNGQPDVVVSFNWDDTVSIQGMTGIEFESSGGQRGMHGSFGTPDVHNTLIANGPSFRAAATIANPSGNVDVAPTVAYLLGLSMPQADGRILNEALRSPASNSTPSVTPTTVTSSTATGLQFELPTDLTGATKDAALTVGSYLINLKVKDLTVDHKTYRYFDYAKAVRQ
;
A
#
# COMPACT_ATOMS: atom_id res chain seq x y z
N MET A 1 -23.82 -50.69 -71.44
CA MET A 1 -24.98 -49.79 -71.25
C MET A 1 -24.69 -48.83 -70.13
N LYS A 2 -24.60 -47.56 -70.44
CA LYS A 2 -24.52 -46.34 -69.64
C LYS A 2 -23.72 -46.32 -68.38
N LEU A 3 -22.44 -45.89 -68.44
CA LEU A 3 -21.63 -45.27 -67.42
C LEU A 3 -22.31 -44.02 -66.93
N LYS A 4 -22.37 -43.84 -65.60
CA LYS A 4 -22.58 -42.51 -64.96
C LYS A 4 -21.33 -42.11 -64.24
N SER A 5 -20.70 -41.08 -64.74
CA SER A 5 -19.56 -40.40 -64.11
C SER A 5 -20.03 -39.72 -62.79
N VAL A 6 -19.33 -39.96 -61.71
CA VAL A 6 -19.48 -39.21 -60.47
C VAL A 6 -18.30 -38.22 -60.35
N LEU A 7 -18.63 -36.96 -60.40
CA LEU A 7 -17.70 -35.86 -60.19
C LEU A 7 -17.38 -35.78 -58.65
N LEU A 8 -16.12 -35.94 -58.28
CA LEU A 8 -15.64 -35.63 -56.94
C LEU A 8 -15.34 -34.13 -56.85
N ALA A 9 -16.14 -33.42 -56.12
CA ALA A 9 -15.83 -32.03 -55.75
C ALA A 9 -14.90 -32.04 -54.54
N ALA A 10 -13.64 -31.62 -54.72
CA ALA A 10 -12.70 -31.35 -53.66
C ALA A 10 -13.08 -30.03 -52.99
N VAL A 11 -13.59 -30.09 -51.75
CA VAL A 11 -13.76 -28.92 -50.91
C VAL A 11 -12.41 -28.61 -50.24
N ALA A 12 -11.76 -27.55 -50.72
CA ALA A 12 -10.58 -27.00 -50.01
C ALA A 12 -11.07 -26.28 -48.75
N VAL A 13 -10.85 -26.90 -47.58
CA VAL A 13 -10.97 -26.23 -46.30
C VAL A 13 -9.75 -25.32 -46.15
N GLY A 14 -9.94 -24.04 -46.44
CA GLY A 14 -8.99 -22.99 -46.07
C GLY A 14 -8.98 -22.83 -44.55
N ALA A 15 -7.93 -23.33 -43.91
CA ALA A 15 -7.63 -22.99 -42.51
C ALA A 15 -7.33 -21.48 -42.46
N LEU A 16 -8.29 -20.71 -42.00
CA LEU A 16 -8.05 -19.37 -41.52
C LEU A 16 -7.16 -19.48 -40.25
N LEU A 17 -5.86 -19.41 -40.43
CA LEU A 17 -4.93 -19.04 -39.42
C LEU A 17 -5.27 -17.61 -39.00
N SER A 18 -6.05 -17.46 -37.95
CA SER A 18 -6.12 -16.23 -37.22
C SER A 18 -4.71 -15.91 -36.71
N GLY A 19 -3.98 -15.13 -37.48
CA GLY A 19 -2.75 -14.55 -37.04
C GLY A 19 -3.06 -13.72 -35.77
N CYS A 20 -2.55 -14.16 -34.63
CA CYS A 20 -2.34 -13.26 -33.54
C CYS A 20 -1.49 -12.11 -34.11
N SER A 21 -2.09 -10.94 -34.27
CA SER A 21 -1.35 -9.73 -34.54
C SER A 21 -0.44 -9.50 -33.29
N SER A 22 0.83 -9.90 -33.43
CA SER A 22 1.84 -9.34 -32.55
C SER A 22 1.83 -7.84 -32.80
N ASP A 23 1.52 -7.06 -31.77
CA ASP A 23 1.69 -5.61 -31.83
C ASP A 23 3.08 -5.31 -32.38
N PRO A 24 3.22 -4.28 -33.26
CA PRO A 24 4.48 -3.98 -33.88
C PRO A 24 5.51 -3.70 -32.76
N ALA A 25 6.58 -4.49 -32.78
CA ALA A 25 7.74 -4.20 -31.95
C ALA A 25 8.16 -2.74 -32.20
N THR A 26 8.52 -2.02 -31.16
CA THR A 26 8.86 -0.58 -31.23
C THR A 26 10.06 -0.26 -32.12
N GLY A 27 10.69 -1.26 -32.71
CA GLY A 27 11.89 -1.13 -33.52
C GLY A 27 13.16 -0.83 -32.72
N LEU A 28 13.05 -0.67 -31.40
CA LEU A 28 14.18 -0.48 -30.52
C LEU A 28 14.79 -1.82 -30.11
N ALA A 29 16.11 -1.88 -30.03
CA ALA A 29 16.77 -3.02 -29.41
C ALA A 29 16.42 -3.05 -27.92
N PRO A 30 15.95 -4.21 -27.37
CA PRO A 30 15.61 -4.33 -25.96
C PRO A 30 16.78 -3.96 -25.06
N THR A 31 16.52 -3.08 -24.09
CA THR A 31 17.54 -2.65 -23.13
C THR A 31 17.22 -3.21 -21.75
N ARG A 32 18.16 -3.92 -21.12
CA ARG A 32 17.98 -4.44 -19.76
C ARG A 32 17.52 -3.32 -18.83
N THR A 33 16.50 -3.61 -18.05
CA THR A 33 15.95 -2.64 -17.09
C THR A 33 15.76 -3.29 -15.73
N ILE A 34 16.25 -2.62 -14.69
CA ILE A 34 16.06 -2.98 -13.28
C ILE A 34 15.24 -1.88 -12.64
N ILE A 35 14.08 -2.26 -12.12
CA ILE A 35 13.22 -1.40 -11.30
C ILE A 35 13.60 -1.68 -9.85
N MET A 36 13.98 -0.66 -9.10
CA MET A 36 14.24 -0.77 -7.67
C MET A 36 13.23 0.08 -6.92
N VAL A 37 12.32 -0.58 -6.22
CA VAL A 37 11.30 0.10 -5.43
C VAL A 37 11.85 0.34 -4.02
N TRP A 38 11.80 1.58 -3.59
CA TRP A 38 12.08 2.00 -2.22
C TRP A 38 10.76 2.33 -1.55
N ASP A 39 10.26 1.39 -0.78
CA ASP A 39 8.96 1.47 -0.14
C ASP A 39 8.87 2.72 0.75
N GLY A 40 7.85 3.55 0.55
CA GLY A 40 7.61 4.75 1.35
C GLY A 40 8.55 5.94 1.09
N LEU A 41 9.42 5.91 0.08
CA LEU A 41 10.43 6.94 -0.13
C LEU A 41 9.84 8.29 -0.58
N ARG A 42 9.89 9.25 0.28
CA ARG A 42 9.52 10.65 0.02
C ARG A 42 10.59 11.37 -0.82
N PRO A 43 10.20 12.30 -1.72
CA PRO A 43 11.17 13.07 -2.51
C PRO A 43 12.12 13.93 -1.66
N ASP A 44 11.65 14.46 -0.54
CA ASP A 44 12.42 15.31 0.39
C ASP A 44 13.40 14.49 1.29
N SER A 45 13.31 13.15 1.24
CA SER A 45 14.27 12.24 1.89
C SER A 45 15.54 12.00 1.05
N VAL A 46 15.53 12.34 -0.25
CA VAL A 46 16.67 12.12 -1.14
C VAL A 46 17.72 13.21 -0.95
N ASN A 47 18.87 12.86 -0.38
CA ASN A 47 19.93 13.82 -0.07
C ASN A 47 21.32 13.19 -0.13
N ALA A 48 22.38 14.04 -0.15
CA ALA A 48 23.76 13.57 -0.27
C ALA A 48 24.30 12.87 1.00
N THR A 49 23.65 12.99 2.14
CA THR A 49 24.11 12.44 3.42
C THR A 49 23.56 11.05 3.66
N ASP A 50 22.26 10.90 3.50
CA ASP A 50 21.56 9.65 3.84
C ASP A 50 21.36 8.73 2.62
N THR A 51 21.37 9.30 1.41
CA THR A 51 21.15 8.55 0.16
C THR A 51 22.14 8.93 -0.93
N PRO A 52 23.47 8.87 -0.68
CA PRO A 52 24.48 9.39 -1.60
C PRO A 52 24.48 8.73 -2.99
N ASN A 53 24.22 7.42 -3.09
CA ASN A 53 24.16 6.72 -4.37
C ASN A 53 22.91 7.14 -5.17
N LEU A 54 21.75 7.21 -4.50
CA LEU A 54 20.50 7.64 -5.13
C LEU A 54 20.56 9.12 -5.53
N PHE A 55 21.13 9.98 -4.68
CA PHE A 55 21.35 11.38 -4.99
C PHE A 55 22.28 11.57 -6.20
N ALA A 56 23.31 10.74 -6.34
CA ALA A 56 24.17 10.74 -7.51
C ALA A 56 23.41 10.30 -8.78
N LEU A 57 22.58 9.26 -8.70
CA LEU A 57 21.71 8.86 -9.81
C LEU A 57 20.73 9.97 -10.22
N GLN A 58 20.13 10.66 -9.25
CA GLN A 58 19.24 11.80 -9.48
C GLN A 58 19.96 12.92 -10.24
N LYS A 59 21.22 13.21 -9.92
CA LYS A 59 22.01 14.27 -10.57
C LYS A 59 22.51 13.89 -11.95
N THR A 60 22.77 12.62 -12.21
CA THR A 60 23.35 12.15 -13.47
C THR A 60 22.31 11.63 -14.47
N GLY A 61 21.15 11.22 -13.99
CA GLY A 61 20.05 10.70 -14.78
C GLY A 61 18.89 11.68 -14.94
N VAL A 62 17.69 11.16 -14.83
CA VAL A 62 16.44 11.91 -14.88
C VAL A 62 15.80 11.91 -13.51
N ASN A 63 15.46 13.08 -13.01
CA ASN A 63 14.64 13.28 -11.83
C ASN A 63 13.23 13.72 -12.24
N PHE A 64 12.21 13.00 -11.83
CA PHE A 64 10.81 13.38 -12.03
C PHE A 64 10.34 14.10 -10.77
N SER A 65 10.25 15.41 -10.85
CA SER A 65 9.97 16.24 -9.67
C SER A 65 8.49 16.32 -9.28
N ASP A 66 7.61 15.67 -10.04
CA ASP A 66 6.16 15.69 -9.85
C ASP A 66 5.59 14.29 -10.16
N ASN A 67 6.04 13.28 -9.39
CA ASN A 67 5.55 11.91 -9.51
C ASN A 67 4.46 11.61 -8.50
N HIS A 68 3.48 10.80 -8.89
CA HIS A 68 2.27 10.52 -8.14
C HIS A 68 2.07 9.03 -7.90
N SER A 69 1.82 8.69 -6.67
CA SER A 69 1.32 7.38 -6.28
C SER A 69 -0.13 7.17 -6.74
N THR A 70 -0.51 5.93 -6.98
CA THR A 70 -1.92 5.58 -7.19
C THR A 70 -2.67 5.63 -5.85
N TYR A 71 -3.78 6.37 -5.81
CA TYR A 71 -4.66 6.41 -4.64
C TYR A 71 -5.61 5.19 -4.62
N PRO A 72 -5.91 4.62 -3.43
CA PRO A 72 -5.23 4.86 -2.15
C PRO A 72 -3.76 4.50 -2.19
N THR A 73 -2.96 5.29 -1.49
CA THR A 73 -1.49 5.23 -1.54
C THR A 73 -0.93 4.05 -0.75
N PHE A 74 -1.41 2.85 -1.08
CA PHE A 74 -1.01 1.59 -0.46
C PHE A 74 0.07 0.89 -1.27
N THR A 75 0.93 0.14 -0.57
CA THR A 75 1.96 -0.70 -1.17
C THR A 75 1.41 -1.62 -2.27
N MET A 76 0.39 -2.42 -1.96
CA MET A 76 -0.14 -3.39 -2.91
C MET A 76 -0.95 -2.76 -4.04
N MET A 77 -1.59 -1.60 -3.78
CA MET A 77 -2.23 -0.80 -4.83
C MET A 77 -1.19 -0.38 -5.87
N ASN A 78 -0.09 0.18 -5.41
CA ASN A 78 1.02 0.60 -6.28
C ASN A 78 1.82 -0.58 -6.84
N GLY A 79 1.87 -1.70 -6.13
CA GLY A 79 2.36 -2.97 -6.66
C GLY A 79 1.61 -3.39 -7.92
N SER A 80 0.27 -3.30 -7.90
CA SER A 80 -0.54 -3.58 -9.09
C SER A 80 -0.31 -2.55 -10.20
N SER A 81 -0.08 -1.28 -9.85
CA SER A 81 0.22 -0.22 -10.82
C SER A 81 1.56 -0.46 -11.52
N PHE A 82 2.60 -0.86 -10.78
CA PHE A 82 3.89 -1.25 -11.39
C PHE A 82 3.77 -2.50 -12.24
N ALA A 83 2.94 -3.46 -11.83
CA ALA A 83 2.74 -4.69 -12.58
C ALA A 83 2.01 -4.45 -13.90
N THR A 84 0.99 -3.59 -13.91
CA THR A 84 0.04 -3.50 -15.02
C THR A 84 0.07 -2.18 -15.79
N GLY A 85 0.65 -1.13 -15.22
CA GLY A 85 0.53 0.23 -15.71
C GLY A 85 -0.88 0.81 -15.57
N SER A 86 -1.68 0.29 -14.63
CA SER A 86 -3.11 0.58 -14.60
C SER A 86 -3.61 0.93 -13.21
N PHE A 87 -4.67 1.74 -13.17
CA PHE A 87 -5.46 2.02 -11.97
C PHE A 87 -6.43 0.85 -11.66
N PRO A 88 -7.03 0.82 -10.45
CA PRO A 88 -8.03 -0.19 -10.08
C PRO A 88 -9.19 -0.34 -11.07
N LYS A 89 -9.63 0.75 -11.69
CA LYS A 89 -10.67 0.72 -12.72
C LYS A 89 -10.36 -0.27 -13.86
N THR A 90 -9.09 -0.52 -14.12
CA THR A 90 -8.60 -1.39 -15.20
C THR A 90 -8.01 -2.69 -14.65
N SER A 91 -7.18 -2.60 -13.61
CA SER A 91 -6.55 -3.78 -13.00
C SER A 91 -7.51 -4.62 -12.17
N GLY A 92 -8.56 -4.02 -11.59
CA GLY A 92 -9.53 -4.70 -10.73
C GLY A 92 -8.97 -5.10 -9.35
N PHE A 93 -7.86 -4.50 -8.91
CA PHE A 93 -7.19 -4.82 -7.65
C PHE A 93 -7.25 -3.64 -6.67
N TYR A 94 -7.53 -3.93 -5.39
CA TYR A 94 -7.88 -2.90 -4.40
C TYR A 94 -6.86 -2.71 -3.26
N GLY A 95 -5.66 -3.24 -3.38
CA GLY A 95 -4.55 -2.87 -2.49
C GLY A 95 -4.36 -3.77 -1.28
N ASN A 96 -3.91 -3.18 -0.14
CA ASN A 96 -3.34 -3.93 0.97
C ASN A 96 -4.36 -4.83 1.66
N THR A 97 -5.51 -4.29 2.05
CA THR A 97 -6.57 -5.06 2.69
C THR A 97 -7.88 -4.82 1.97
N PHE A 98 -8.53 -5.88 1.53
CA PHE A 98 -9.85 -5.78 0.95
C PHE A 98 -10.72 -7.00 1.31
N TRP A 99 -12.02 -6.85 1.15
CA TRP A 99 -12.96 -7.92 1.41
C TRP A 99 -13.55 -8.44 0.12
N THR A 100 -13.55 -9.76 -0.03
CA THR A 100 -14.19 -10.42 -1.16
C THR A 100 -15.38 -11.21 -0.64
N PRO A 101 -16.62 -10.71 -0.83
CA PRO A 101 -17.77 -11.43 -0.36
C PRO A 101 -17.84 -12.81 -1.01
N PRO A 102 -18.16 -13.86 -0.25
CA PRO A 102 -18.36 -15.19 -0.78
C PRO A 102 -19.43 -15.18 -1.87
N GLN A 103 -19.10 -15.65 -3.04
CA GLN A 103 -20.01 -15.71 -4.18
C GLN A 103 -20.90 -16.96 -4.11
N GLY A 104 -22.17 -16.79 -3.72
CA GLY A 104 -23.18 -17.84 -3.77
C GLY A 104 -22.99 -18.99 -2.79
N SER A 105 -24.00 -19.87 -2.68
CA SER A 105 -23.91 -21.06 -1.83
C SER A 105 -22.85 -22.02 -2.36
N GLY A 106 -21.73 -22.14 -1.68
CA GLY A 106 -20.68 -23.10 -1.98
C GLY A 106 -19.37 -22.52 -2.53
N ASN A 107 -19.32 -21.24 -2.89
CA ASN A 107 -18.08 -20.58 -3.31
C ASN A 107 -17.51 -19.72 -2.17
N THR A 108 -16.99 -20.38 -1.17
CA THR A 108 -16.16 -19.71 -0.17
C THR A 108 -14.70 -19.82 -0.61
N ILE A 109 -13.96 -18.74 -0.52
CA ILE A 109 -12.49 -18.82 -0.59
C ILE A 109 -12.08 -19.71 0.59
N PRO A 110 -11.36 -20.82 0.36
CA PRO A 110 -10.94 -21.67 1.45
C PRO A 110 -10.06 -20.89 2.41
N ALA A 111 -10.25 -21.11 3.71
CA ALA A 111 -9.31 -20.57 4.69
C ALA A 111 -7.90 -21.05 4.34
N GLY A 112 -7.01 -20.10 4.10
CA GLY A 112 -5.62 -20.37 3.72
C GLY A 112 -4.66 -19.95 4.82
N LYS A 113 -3.43 -20.44 4.72
CA LYS A 113 -2.32 -19.90 5.52
C LYS A 113 -1.46 -19.07 4.60
N GLY A 114 -1.28 -17.81 4.95
CA GLY A 114 -0.28 -16.98 4.33
C GLY A 114 1.14 -17.45 4.63
N ALA A 115 2.10 -16.97 3.86
CA ALA A 115 3.53 -17.20 4.12
C ALA A 115 3.96 -16.65 5.49
N SER A 116 3.27 -15.66 6.00
CA SER A 116 3.40 -15.13 7.36
C SER A 116 2.92 -16.11 8.44
N GLY A 117 2.43 -17.28 8.10
CA GLY A 117 1.89 -18.25 9.04
C GLY A 117 0.56 -17.86 9.68
N ALA A 118 0.05 -16.68 9.37
CA ALA A 118 -1.27 -16.26 9.77
C ALA A 118 -2.34 -17.10 9.07
N ASN A 119 -3.37 -17.49 9.80
CA ASN A 119 -4.55 -18.04 9.16
C ASN A 119 -5.26 -16.87 8.47
N ALA A 120 -5.29 -16.89 7.15
CA ALA A 120 -6.17 -16.02 6.42
C ALA A 120 -7.58 -16.60 6.49
N ASP A 121 -8.44 -15.96 7.23
CA ASP A 121 -9.87 -16.24 7.20
C ASP A 121 -10.51 -15.31 6.16
N TYR A 122 -10.75 -15.85 4.99
CA TYR A 122 -11.29 -15.06 3.87
C TYR A 122 -12.76 -14.63 4.08
N GLN A 123 -13.35 -14.98 5.18
CA GLN A 123 -14.61 -14.41 5.59
C GLN A 123 -14.43 -12.98 6.11
N ASP A 124 -13.30 -12.71 6.73
CA ASP A 124 -12.87 -11.38 7.17
C ASP A 124 -12.08 -10.67 6.04
N PRO A 125 -11.88 -9.35 6.10
CA PRO A 125 -10.98 -8.65 5.19
C PRO A 125 -9.56 -9.25 5.19
N VAL A 126 -8.97 -9.35 4.01
CA VAL A 126 -7.72 -10.09 3.79
C VAL A 126 -6.58 -9.14 3.46
N PHE A 127 -5.48 -9.27 4.20
CA PHE A 127 -4.24 -8.55 3.93
C PHE A 127 -3.43 -9.26 2.85
N THR A 128 -3.05 -8.55 1.80
CA THR A 128 -2.53 -9.11 0.54
C THR A 128 -1.01 -9.05 0.38
N GLU A 129 -0.27 -8.52 1.34
CA GLU A 129 1.20 -8.52 1.27
C GLU A 129 1.82 -9.88 1.58
N ASP A 130 1.26 -10.92 0.98
CA ASP A 130 1.67 -12.30 1.18
C ASP A 130 1.47 -13.10 -0.11
N TYR A 131 2.53 -13.78 -0.58
CA TYR A 131 2.48 -14.50 -1.84
C TYR A 131 1.49 -15.68 -1.83
N GLN A 132 1.27 -16.34 -0.69
CA GLN A 132 0.30 -17.44 -0.62
C GLN A 132 -1.13 -16.94 -0.67
N ILE A 133 -1.40 -15.82 -0.02
CA ILE A 133 -2.72 -15.16 -0.08
C ILE A 133 -2.98 -14.71 -1.51
N LEU A 134 -2.03 -14.04 -2.16
CA LEU A 134 -2.18 -13.63 -3.56
C LEU A 134 -2.38 -14.83 -4.49
N THR A 135 -1.68 -15.94 -4.25
CA THR A 135 -1.88 -17.18 -4.99
C THR A 135 -3.30 -17.71 -4.82
N THR A 136 -3.77 -17.84 -3.58
CA THR A 136 -5.12 -18.33 -3.28
C THR A 136 -6.19 -17.43 -3.88
N LEU A 137 -6.02 -16.12 -3.78
CA LEU A 137 -6.92 -15.16 -4.42
C LEU A 137 -6.90 -15.27 -5.94
N ASN A 138 -5.71 -15.42 -6.53
CA ASN A 138 -5.60 -15.57 -7.98
C ASN A 138 -6.28 -16.86 -8.47
N ASP A 139 -6.12 -17.96 -7.74
CA ASP A 139 -6.81 -19.21 -8.04
C ASP A 139 -8.33 -19.06 -7.88
N TYR A 140 -8.79 -18.39 -6.83
CA TYR A 140 -10.21 -18.08 -6.62
C TYR A 140 -10.81 -17.25 -7.76
N TYR A 141 -10.07 -16.27 -8.27
CA TYR A 141 -10.48 -15.48 -9.41
C TYR A 141 -10.19 -16.14 -10.77
N GLY A 142 -9.86 -17.42 -10.80
CA GLY A 142 -9.60 -18.17 -12.03
C GLY A 142 -8.39 -17.65 -12.81
N GLY A 143 -7.37 -17.19 -12.14
CA GLY A 143 -6.17 -16.60 -12.73
C GLY A 143 -6.32 -15.12 -13.11
N GLN A 144 -7.38 -14.47 -12.63
CA GLN A 144 -7.74 -13.08 -12.96
C GLN A 144 -7.78 -12.19 -11.71
N LEU A 145 -6.89 -12.40 -10.75
CA LEU A 145 -6.73 -11.44 -9.64
C LEU A 145 -6.40 -10.04 -10.19
N LEU A 146 -5.53 -9.98 -11.20
CA LEU A 146 -5.36 -8.82 -12.06
C LEU A 146 -6.10 -9.07 -13.37
N LEU A 147 -6.95 -8.13 -13.79
CA LEU A 147 -7.78 -8.25 -15.00
C LEU A 147 -6.99 -7.97 -16.28
N VAL A 148 -5.77 -7.47 -16.17
CA VAL A 148 -4.89 -7.16 -17.28
C VAL A 148 -3.52 -7.80 -17.08
N LYS A 149 -2.84 -8.06 -18.21
CA LYS A 149 -1.54 -8.73 -18.24
C LYS A 149 -0.46 -7.85 -17.60
N THR A 150 0.40 -8.45 -16.79
CA THR A 150 1.52 -7.74 -16.16
C THR A 150 2.65 -7.49 -17.16
N LEU A 151 3.51 -6.50 -16.85
CA LEU A 151 4.75 -6.22 -17.56
C LEU A 151 5.64 -7.48 -17.61
N PHE A 152 5.76 -8.18 -16.48
CA PHE A 152 6.57 -9.41 -16.37
C PHE A 152 6.02 -10.52 -17.26
N ALA A 153 4.72 -10.78 -17.21
CA ALA A 153 4.08 -11.75 -18.08
C ALA A 153 4.21 -11.37 -19.58
N THR A 154 4.20 -10.08 -19.90
CA THR A 154 4.42 -9.58 -21.25
C THR A 154 5.85 -9.83 -21.70
N ALA A 155 6.86 -9.55 -20.86
CA ALA A 155 8.26 -9.82 -21.16
C ALA A 155 8.54 -11.32 -21.30
N GLN A 156 8.00 -12.15 -20.44
CA GLN A 156 8.11 -13.61 -20.50
C GLN A 156 7.49 -14.19 -21.78
N SER A 157 6.34 -13.65 -22.19
CA SER A 157 5.70 -14.06 -23.47
C SER A 157 6.54 -13.72 -24.69
N ALA A 158 7.43 -12.72 -24.57
CA ALA A 158 8.42 -12.37 -25.60
C ALA A 158 9.74 -13.16 -25.46
N GLY A 159 9.80 -14.16 -24.58
CA GLY A 159 10.97 -15.01 -24.35
C GLY A 159 12.06 -14.39 -23.47
N MET A 160 11.74 -13.30 -22.75
CA MET A 160 12.71 -12.65 -21.88
C MET A 160 12.76 -13.32 -20.51
N THR A 161 13.97 -13.48 -19.98
CA THR A 161 14.18 -13.89 -18.59
C THR A 161 13.87 -12.73 -17.65
N THR A 162 13.15 -13.00 -16.56
CA THR A 162 12.75 -12.02 -15.55
C THR A 162 13.13 -12.46 -14.15
N ALA A 163 13.26 -11.49 -13.23
CA ALA A 163 13.48 -11.77 -11.81
C ALA A 163 12.77 -10.74 -10.94
N THR A 164 12.15 -11.21 -9.86
CA THR A 164 11.54 -10.37 -8.82
C THR A 164 12.14 -10.71 -7.46
N ILE A 165 12.58 -9.71 -6.74
CA ILE A 165 13.36 -9.87 -5.51
C ILE A 165 12.77 -8.97 -4.43
N GLY A 166 12.55 -9.50 -3.22
CA GLY A 166 12.29 -8.69 -2.04
C GLY A 166 10.94 -8.91 -1.38
N LYS A 167 10.26 -7.82 -1.00
CA LYS A 167 9.03 -7.82 -0.19
C LYS A 167 7.98 -8.80 -0.72
N SER A 168 7.58 -9.76 0.11
CA SER A 168 6.51 -10.71 -0.22
C SER A 168 5.23 -9.95 -0.60
N GLY A 169 4.40 -10.53 -1.41
CA GLY A 169 3.22 -9.85 -1.97
C GLY A 169 3.60 -8.82 -3.03
N ALA A 170 4.24 -7.73 -2.66
CA ALA A 170 4.54 -6.61 -3.56
C ALA A 170 5.48 -6.97 -4.72
N ALA A 171 6.52 -7.77 -4.46
CA ALA A 171 7.36 -8.31 -5.52
C ALA A 171 6.67 -9.47 -6.25
N TYR A 172 5.86 -10.27 -5.55
CA TYR A 172 5.18 -11.43 -6.13
C TYR A 172 4.05 -11.06 -7.10
N ILE A 173 3.29 -9.98 -6.85
CA ILE A 173 2.20 -9.54 -7.73
C ILE A 173 2.68 -9.17 -9.14
N GLN A 174 3.97 -8.88 -9.29
CA GLN A 174 4.57 -8.59 -10.60
C GLN A 174 4.53 -9.82 -11.52
N ASP A 175 4.68 -11.02 -10.95
CA ASP A 175 4.79 -12.28 -11.69
C ASP A 175 3.90 -13.39 -11.10
N LEU A 176 2.58 -13.15 -11.03
CA LEU A 176 1.58 -14.12 -10.57
C LEU A 176 1.61 -15.43 -11.39
N GLY A 177 2.07 -15.37 -12.65
CA GLY A 177 2.26 -16.53 -13.53
C GLY A 177 3.50 -17.35 -13.21
N ARG A 178 4.42 -16.83 -12.41
CA ARG A 178 5.64 -17.51 -11.95
C ARG A 178 6.53 -18.02 -13.08
N GLY A 179 6.65 -17.21 -14.09
CA GLY A 179 7.51 -17.51 -15.24
C GLY A 179 8.96 -17.10 -15.06
N GLY A 180 9.27 -16.33 -14.01
CA GLY A 180 10.61 -15.81 -13.69
C GLY A 180 11.23 -16.40 -12.43
N TYR A 181 12.34 -15.82 -12.03
CA TYR A 181 13.01 -16.10 -10.75
C TYR A 181 12.45 -15.21 -9.66
N PHE A 182 12.13 -15.80 -8.51
CA PHE A 182 11.59 -15.07 -7.37
C PHE A 182 12.37 -15.42 -6.09
N VAL A 183 12.72 -14.38 -5.33
CA VAL A 183 13.34 -14.52 -4.00
C VAL A 183 12.78 -13.45 -3.08
N ASP A 184 12.09 -13.86 -2.02
CA ASP A 184 11.64 -12.99 -0.94
C ASP A 184 12.17 -13.45 0.42
N GLU A 185 11.64 -12.88 1.50
CA GLU A 185 12.05 -13.20 2.87
C GLU A 185 11.73 -14.64 3.27
N ASN A 186 10.80 -15.29 2.57
CA ASN A 186 10.26 -16.62 2.91
C ASN A 186 10.46 -17.65 1.81
N THR A 187 10.68 -17.22 0.57
CA THR A 187 10.44 -18.08 -0.60
C THR A 187 11.49 -17.87 -1.66
N VAL A 188 11.87 -18.98 -2.29
CA VAL A 188 12.71 -19.00 -3.50
C VAL A 188 12.00 -19.83 -4.57
N MET A 189 11.83 -19.28 -5.76
CA MET A 189 11.21 -19.93 -6.93
C MET A 189 12.06 -19.73 -8.18
N PRO A 190 12.06 -20.70 -9.11
CA PRO A 190 11.53 -22.06 -8.99
C PRO A 190 12.39 -22.95 -8.09
N ARG A 191 11.96 -24.18 -7.85
CA ARG A 191 12.70 -25.16 -7.02
C ARG A 191 14.13 -25.40 -7.50
N SER A 192 14.36 -25.38 -8.79
CA SER A 192 15.69 -25.49 -9.37
C SER A 192 16.64 -24.40 -8.87
N LEU A 193 16.13 -23.16 -8.66
CA LEU A 193 16.93 -22.07 -8.11
C LEU A 193 17.40 -22.37 -6.68
N VAL A 194 16.56 -22.99 -5.83
CA VAL A 194 16.97 -23.40 -4.48
C VAL A 194 18.17 -24.33 -4.54
N THR A 195 18.07 -25.38 -5.38
CA THR A 195 19.17 -26.35 -5.57
C THR A 195 20.44 -25.70 -6.10
N GLU A 196 20.29 -24.79 -7.06
CA GLU A 196 21.43 -24.07 -7.63
C GLU A 196 22.10 -23.17 -6.59
N LEU A 197 21.33 -22.44 -5.79
CA LEU A 197 21.87 -21.57 -4.74
C LEU A 197 22.61 -22.39 -3.69
N GLN A 198 22.04 -23.52 -3.23
CA GLN A 198 22.69 -24.42 -2.29
C GLN A 198 24.01 -24.98 -2.84
N ASN A 199 24.02 -25.43 -4.10
CA ASN A 199 25.21 -25.95 -4.77
C ASN A 199 26.31 -24.89 -4.94
N ASN A 200 25.95 -23.61 -4.92
CA ASN A 200 26.88 -22.47 -5.01
C ASN A 200 27.20 -21.86 -3.63
N GLY A 201 26.87 -22.57 -2.55
CA GLY A 201 27.27 -22.19 -1.20
C GLY A 201 26.41 -21.14 -0.52
N TYR A 202 25.24 -20.82 -1.09
CA TYR A 202 24.28 -19.94 -0.42
C TYR A 202 23.55 -20.69 0.67
N ALA A 203 23.52 -20.12 1.85
CA ALA A 203 22.78 -20.67 2.97
C ALA A 203 21.28 -20.43 2.75
N ILE A 204 20.56 -21.48 2.42
CA ILE A 204 19.11 -21.45 2.37
C ILE A 204 18.58 -21.93 3.73
N PRO A 205 17.82 -21.12 4.47
CA PRO A 205 17.21 -21.56 5.72
C PRO A 205 16.37 -22.81 5.53
N ALA A 206 16.40 -23.72 6.49
CA ALA A 206 15.73 -25.03 6.39
C ALA A 206 14.22 -24.93 6.13
N ASN A 207 13.62 -23.84 6.56
CA ASN A 207 12.19 -23.56 6.39
C ASN A 207 11.87 -22.73 5.14
N THR A 208 12.87 -22.32 4.39
CA THR A 208 12.66 -21.64 3.12
C THR A 208 12.18 -22.65 2.10
N VAL A 209 11.12 -22.35 1.44
CA VAL A 209 10.51 -23.23 0.45
C VAL A 209 10.39 -22.50 -0.88
N ASN A 210 10.54 -23.24 -1.95
CA ASN A 210 10.18 -22.75 -3.26
C ASN A 210 8.69 -22.90 -3.47
N GLY A 211 7.93 -22.18 -2.71
CA GLY A 211 6.55 -22.32 -2.43
C GLY A 211 5.63 -22.29 -3.61
N TYR A 212 5.46 -23.47 -4.25
CA TYR A 212 4.37 -23.46 -5.12
C TYR A 212 3.65 -24.78 -5.32
N SER A 213 2.34 -24.72 -5.62
CA SER A 213 1.54 -25.90 -5.97
C SER A 213 1.99 -26.50 -7.32
N GLY A 214 2.05 -27.78 -7.41
CA GLY A 214 2.50 -28.52 -8.61
C GLY A 214 3.83 -29.22 -8.39
N ALA A 215 4.51 -29.61 -9.46
CA ALA A 215 5.76 -30.37 -9.38
C ALA A 215 6.91 -29.62 -8.68
N ASP A 216 6.85 -28.29 -8.67
CA ASP A 216 7.82 -27.42 -8.01
C ASP A 216 7.36 -26.97 -6.61
N ALA A 217 6.20 -27.44 -6.15
CA ALA A 217 5.67 -27.04 -4.86
C ALA A 217 6.51 -27.61 -3.72
N VAL A 218 6.77 -26.77 -2.74
CA VAL A 218 7.28 -27.16 -1.44
C VAL A 218 6.34 -26.60 -0.41
N THR A 219 5.90 -27.46 0.50
CA THR A 219 5.04 -27.01 1.60
C THR A 219 5.85 -26.14 2.55
N LEU A 220 5.32 -24.99 2.88
CA LEU A 220 5.89 -24.14 3.92
C LEU A 220 5.93 -24.90 5.25
N ALA A 221 7.02 -24.78 5.96
CA ALA A 221 7.11 -25.30 7.31
C ALA A 221 6.07 -24.62 8.20
N ALA A 222 5.52 -25.39 9.12
CA ALA A 222 4.57 -24.83 10.08
C ALA A 222 5.19 -23.68 10.87
N GLY A 223 4.45 -22.58 10.98
CA GLY A 223 4.94 -21.39 11.63
C GLY A 223 5.87 -20.52 10.79
N ASN A 224 6.08 -20.88 9.53
CA ASN A 224 6.82 -20.07 8.61
C ASN A 224 6.13 -18.70 8.43
N GLY A 225 6.90 -17.67 8.52
CA GLY A 225 6.43 -16.32 8.23
C GLY A 225 5.63 -15.64 9.34
N SER A 226 5.37 -16.29 10.47
CA SER A 226 4.82 -15.53 11.59
C SER A 226 5.83 -14.47 12.07
N PRO A 227 5.46 -13.21 12.20
CA PRO A 227 6.34 -12.19 12.75
C PRO A 227 6.83 -12.51 14.17
N THR A 228 6.05 -13.22 14.94
CA THR A 228 6.41 -13.69 16.29
C THR A 228 7.11 -15.04 16.28
N ASN A 229 6.92 -15.79 15.21
CA ASN A 229 7.58 -17.08 14.98
C ASN A 229 8.43 -16.96 13.71
N LYS A 230 9.72 -16.76 13.90
CA LYS A 230 10.69 -16.51 12.82
C LYS A 230 11.05 -17.77 12.00
N ALA A 231 10.39 -18.89 12.26
CA ALA A 231 10.58 -20.09 11.47
C ALA A 231 10.12 -19.84 10.03
N GLY A 232 11.01 -20.08 9.10
CA GLY A 232 10.75 -19.90 7.67
C GLY A 232 11.13 -18.55 7.08
N TYR A 233 11.47 -17.56 7.88
CA TYR A 233 12.13 -16.37 7.37
C TYR A 233 13.58 -16.69 6.99
N ILE A 234 14.07 -16.00 5.99
CA ILE A 234 15.49 -15.99 5.68
C ILE A 234 16.18 -15.13 6.75
N THR A 235 16.48 -15.71 7.87
CA THR A 235 17.08 -14.99 9.00
C THR A 235 18.57 -15.25 9.01
N PHE A 236 19.36 -14.27 8.63
CA PHE A 236 20.82 -14.37 8.61
C PHE A 236 21.46 -13.89 9.91
N ASN A 237 20.75 -13.10 10.67
CA ASN A 237 21.17 -12.66 11.99
C ASN A 237 19.93 -12.48 12.86
N THR A 238 19.62 -13.52 13.62
CA THR A 238 18.43 -13.54 14.49
C THR A 238 18.48 -12.52 15.60
N THR A 239 19.65 -11.98 15.96
CA THR A 239 19.78 -10.97 17.00
C THR A 239 19.56 -9.55 16.49
N ALA A 240 19.76 -9.31 15.20
CA ALA A 240 19.60 -8.01 14.56
C ALA A 240 18.30 -7.89 13.75
N TYR A 241 17.65 -9.01 13.45
CA TYR A 241 16.45 -9.03 12.65
C TYR A 241 15.20 -9.14 13.50
N ASP A 242 14.40 -8.10 13.49
CA ASP A 242 13.06 -8.10 14.04
C ASP A 242 12.05 -7.91 12.92
N PRO A 243 11.30 -8.93 12.54
CA PRO A 243 10.33 -8.84 11.46
C PRO A 243 9.17 -7.88 11.76
N ASN A 244 8.95 -7.54 13.03
CA ASN A 244 7.92 -6.58 13.41
C ASN A 244 8.42 -5.13 13.44
N GLY A 245 9.70 -4.91 13.24
CA GLY A 245 10.28 -3.59 13.38
C GLY A 245 10.20 -2.98 14.78
N VAL A 246 9.71 -3.75 15.75
CA VAL A 246 9.54 -3.29 17.13
C VAL A 246 10.84 -3.45 17.89
N ILE A 247 11.79 -2.60 17.59
CA ILE A 247 12.95 -2.43 18.43
C ILE A 247 12.75 -1.15 19.22
N SER A 248 13.07 -1.19 20.51
CA SER A 248 12.91 -0.01 21.33
C SER A 248 13.69 1.17 20.73
N ILE A 249 13.11 2.34 20.71
CA ILE A 249 13.73 3.55 20.17
C ILE A 249 15.13 3.76 20.78
N ALA A 250 15.29 3.48 22.07
CA ALA A 250 16.56 3.61 22.76
C ALA A 250 17.65 2.66 22.23
N ALA A 251 17.28 1.47 21.79
CA ALA A 251 18.24 0.51 21.23
C ALA A 251 18.66 0.85 19.79
N ARG A 252 17.95 1.75 19.13
CA ARG A 252 18.17 2.10 17.73
C ARG A 252 18.72 3.48 17.50
N ASP A 253 18.70 4.31 18.52
CA ASP A 253 19.26 5.65 18.47
C ASP A 253 20.78 5.58 18.68
N SER A 254 21.45 4.90 17.78
CA SER A 254 22.89 4.77 17.80
C SER A 254 23.55 5.54 16.65
N SER A 255 24.81 5.86 16.82
CA SER A 255 25.60 6.48 15.78
C SER A 255 25.93 5.53 14.60
N ASP A 256 25.62 4.26 14.72
CA ASP A 256 25.77 3.28 13.65
C ASP A 256 24.67 3.44 12.62
N ALA A 257 25.04 3.83 11.43
CA ALA A 257 24.16 4.12 10.31
C ALA A 257 23.26 2.94 9.90
N THR A 258 23.66 1.70 10.21
CA THR A 258 22.92 0.49 9.81
C THR A 258 22.06 -0.09 10.92
N GLN A 259 22.25 0.32 12.15
CA GLN A 259 21.59 -0.26 13.32
C GLN A 259 20.08 0.00 13.37
N GLY A 260 19.60 0.98 12.65
CA GLY A 260 18.19 1.34 12.63
C GLY A 260 17.35 0.59 11.60
N ALA A 261 17.94 -0.29 10.80
CA ALA A 261 17.27 -0.98 9.71
C ALA A 261 16.99 -2.45 10.07
N PRO A 262 15.76 -2.78 10.49
CA PRO A 262 15.44 -4.13 10.99
C PRO A 262 15.63 -5.23 9.96
N GLU A 263 15.34 -4.95 8.69
CA GLU A 263 15.42 -5.93 7.61
C GLU A 263 16.77 -5.93 6.87
N ASP A 264 17.77 -5.18 7.34
CA ASP A 264 19.03 -5.00 6.59
C ASP A 264 19.73 -6.32 6.27
N ALA A 265 19.75 -7.27 7.19
CA ALA A 265 20.36 -8.58 6.97
C ALA A 265 19.67 -9.39 5.87
N ALA A 266 18.34 -9.40 5.85
CA ALA A 266 17.55 -10.07 4.82
C ALA A 266 17.69 -9.36 3.47
N ASN A 267 17.60 -8.03 3.44
CA ASN A 267 17.79 -7.24 2.23
C ASN A 267 19.20 -7.45 1.63
N LYS A 268 20.23 -7.48 2.46
CA LYS A 268 21.60 -7.74 2.06
C LYS A 268 21.77 -9.14 1.45
N TYR A 269 21.16 -10.14 2.05
CA TYR A 269 21.19 -11.49 1.50
C TYR A 269 20.48 -11.55 0.14
N MET A 270 19.24 -11.08 0.05
CA MET A 270 18.48 -11.08 -1.21
C MET A 270 19.21 -10.29 -2.31
N MET A 271 19.81 -9.15 -1.96
CA MET A 271 20.64 -8.39 -2.89
C MET A 271 21.88 -9.19 -3.31
N SER A 272 22.53 -9.92 -2.40
CA SER A 272 23.70 -10.75 -2.74
C SER A 272 23.32 -11.90 -3.68
N VAL A 273 22.19 -12.57 -3.43
CA VAL A 273 21.66 -13.60 -4.33
C VAL A 273 21.41 -13.01 -5.73
N PHE A 274 20.79 -11.83 -5.79
CA PHE A 274 20.55 -11.18 -7.06
C PHE A 274 21.85 -10.80 -7.78
N THR A 275 22.72 -10.04 -7.12
CA THR A 275 23.90 -9.44 -7.74
C THR A 275 25.02 -10.42 -8.03
N GLN A 276 25.18 -11.44 -7.19
CA GLN A 276 26.30 -12.41 -7.31
C GLN A 276 25.90 -13.71 -8.00
N TYR A 277 24.60 -14.05 -8.04
CA TYR A 277 24.13 -15.29 -8.67
C TYR A 277 23.15 -15.05 -9.82
N ILE A 278 21.99 -14.41 -9.56
CA ILE A 278 20.93 -14.30 -10.57
C ILE A 278 21.38 -13.43 -11.73
N LEU A 279 21.88 -12.24 -11.47
CA LEU A 279 22.29 -11.28 -12.50
C LEU A 279 23.37 -11.84 -13.45
N PRO A 280 24.49 -12.41 -12.98
CA PRO A 280 25.52 -12.94 -13.86
C PRO A 280 25.13 -14.26 -14.56
N ASN A 281 24.40 -15.15 -13.89
CA ASN A 281 24.11 -16.50 -14.40
C ASN A 281 22.79 -16.60 -15.16
N LYS A 282 21.73 -15.90 -14.72
CA LYS A 282 20.40 -15.94 -15.34
C LYS A 282 20.17 -14.78 -16.31
N LYS A 283 20.93 -13.69 -16.14
CA LYS A 283 20.95 -12.51 -17.06
C LYS A 283 19.57 -11.94 -17.36
N PRO A 284 18.71 -11.71 -16.36
CA PRO A 284 17.35 -11.25 -16.62
C PRO A 284 17.37 -9.93 -17.39
N MET A 285 16.46 -9.80 -18.36
CA MET A 285 16.27 -8.57 -19.12
C MET A 285 15.40 -7.56 -18.37
N LEU A 286 14.49 -8.07 -17.53
CA LEU A 286 13.65 -7.31 -16.64
C LEU A 286 13.79 -7.83 -15.21
N SER A 287 14.07 -6.93 -14.28
CA SER A 287 14.08 -7.26 -12.86
C SER A 287 13.36 -6.21 -12.06
N LEU A 288 12.72 -6.62 -10.95
CA LEU A 288 12.23 -5.72 -9.93
C LEU A 288 12.86 -6.13 -8.59
N ILE A 289 13.36 -5.15 -7.84
CA ILE A 289 13.89 -5.31 -6.49
C ILE A 289 13.05 -4.40 -5.59
N TRP A 290 12.39 -4.97 -4.58
CA TRP A 290 11.52 -4.23 -3.69
C TRP A 290 11.76 -4.64 -2.24
N PHE A 291 12.38 -3.80 -1.46
CA PHE A 291 12.60 -4.04 -0.04
C PHE A 291 11.65 -3.19 0.81
N ARG A 292 11.39 -3.66 2.04
CA ARG A 292 10.43 -3.03 2.98
C ARG A 292 10.88 -1.68 3.54
N THR A 293 12.13 -1.32 3.32
CA THR A 293 12.75 -0.12 3.86
C THR A 293 12.71 1.01 2.81
N PRO A 294 12.43 2.27 3.18
CA PRO A 294 12.31 2.82 4.54
C PRO A 294 10.94 2.66 5.23
N ASP A 295 9.88 2.26 4.55
CA ASP A 295 8.50 2.20 5.02
C ASP A 295 8.33 1.56 6.40
N ASN A 296 8.77 0.31 6.58
CA ASN A 296 8.63 -0.39 7.86
C ASN A 296 9.30 0.35 9.02
N VAL A 297 10.40 1.05 8.76
CA VAL A 297 11.07 1.85 9.78
C VAL A 297 10.29 3.14 10.06
N GLU A 298 9.70 3.73 9.03
CA GLU A 298 8.88 4.94 9.17
C GLU A 298 7.58 4.64 9.89
N HIS A 299 6.98 3.48 9.70
CA HIS A 299 5.86 3.03 10.51
C HIS A 299 6.20 3.00 12.01
N GLY A 300 7.34 2.42 12.35
CA GLY A 300 7.75 2.25 13.75
C GLY A 300 8.23 3.53 14.43
N TYR A 301 8.79 4.48 13.67
CA TYR A 301 9.54 5.61 14.26
C TYR A 301 9.14 6.98 13.67
N GLY A 302 8.38 7.01 12.62
CA GLY A 302 7.96 8.20 11.87
C GLY A 302 9.01 8.67 10.87
N PRO A 303 8.56 9.33 9.78
CA PRO A 303 9.43 9.96 8.79
C PRO A 303 10.38 10.97 9.44
N GLY A 304 11.62 11.03 8.95
CA GLY A 304 12.64 11.97 9.43
C GLY A 304 13.33 11.58 10.75
N SER A 305 12.87 10.50 11.42
CA SER A 305 13.54 9.99 12.61
C SER A 305 14.97 9.52 12.35
N ALA A 306 15.77 9.39 13.38
CA ALA A 306 17.12 8.83 13.27
C ALA A 306 17.10 7.40 12.69
N ASN A 307 16.10 6.62 13.07
CA ASN A 307 15.92 5.26 12.57
C ASN A 307 15.45 5.24 11.10
N ALA A 308 14.54 6.12 10.67
CA ALA A 308 14.17 6.26 9.27
C ALA A 308 15.39 6.63 8.41
N LYS A 309 16.24 7.56 8.87
CA LYS A 309 17.50 7.90 8.20
C LYS A 309 18.48 6.73 8.12
N ALA A 310 18.55 5.90 9.16
CA ALA A 310 19.33 4.67 9.13
C ALA A 310 18.79 3.67 8.10
N GLY A 311 17.46 3.55 8.00
CA GLY A 311 16.80 2.77 6.96
C GLY A 311 17.13 3.25 5.55
N LEU A 312 17.10 4.57 5.32
CA LEU A 312 17.49 5.17 4.05
C LEU A 312 18.94 4.82 3.68
N ARG A 313 19.88 4.93 4.63
CA ARG A 313 21.29 4.57 4.41
C ARG A 313 21.48 3.09 4.11
N SER A 314 20.75 2.22 4.78
CA SER A 314 20.74 0.78 4.48
C SER A 314 20.29 0.52 3.04
N GLN A 315 19.20 1.12 2.63
CA GLN A 315 18.67 0.97 1.28
C GLN A 315 19.62 1.54 0.22
N ASP A 316 20.24 2.67 0.50
CA ASP A 316 21.24 3.28 -0.39
C ASP A 316 22.50 2.41 -0.56
N ALA A 317 22.90 1.69 0.50
CA ALA A 317 23.96 0.71 0.42
C ALA A 317 23.61 -0.44 -0.53
N ARG A 318 22.37 -0.92 -0.52
CA ARG A 318 21.90 -1.96 -1.48
C ARG A 318 21.93 -1.44 -2.93
N LEU A 319 21.56 -0.19 -3.15
CA LEU A 319 21.69 0.45 -4.46
C LEU A 319 23.16 0.54 -4.89
N GLY A 320 24.07 0.89 -3.98
CA GLY A 320 25.51 0.91 -4.22
C GLY A 320 26.06 -0.47 -4.61
N GLU A 321 25.59 -1.53 -3.96
CA GLU A 321 25.95 -2.93 -4.31
C GLU A 321 25.45 -3.30 -5.71
N LEU A 322 24.24 -2.92 -6.08
CA LEU A 322 23.72 -3.13 -7.43
C LEU A 322 24.57 -2.43 -8.49
N ILE A 323 24.85 -1.14 -8.31
CA ILE A 323 25.67 -0.35 -9.23
C ILE A 323 27.07 -0.95 -9.37
N SER A 324 27.68 -1.38 -8.26
CA SER A 324 29.00 -2.00 -8.25
C SER A 324 29.01 -3.33 -8.99
N SER A 325 27.96 -4.14 -8.79
CA SER A 325 27.81 -5.43 -9.50
C SER A 325 27.61 -5.24 -11.00
N LEU A 326 26.82 -4.25 -11.42
CA LEU A 326 26.65 -3.95 -12.85
C LEU A 326 27.99 -3.57 -13.50
N ARG A 327 28.80 -2.75 -12.84
CA ARG A 327 30.15 -2.38 -13.32
C ARG A 327 31.08 -3.58 -13.40
N ALA A 328 31.12 -4.40 -12.34
CA ALA A 328 31.97 -5.59 -12.28
C ALA A 328 31.65 -6.61 -13.38
N ASN A 329 30.38 -6.65 -13.82
CA ASN A 329 29.92 -7.53 -14.89
C ASN A 329 29.92 -6.84 -16.28
N GLY A 330 30.36 -5.60 -16.40
CA GLY A 330 30.35 -4.84 -17.66
C GLY A 330 28.96 -4.55 -18.19
N LEU A 331 27.97 -4.43 -17.32
CA LEU A 331 26.57 -4.25 -17.65
C LEU A 331 26.06 -2.82 -17.41
N ASP A 332 26.84 -1.97 -16.78
CA ASP A 332 26.47 -0.59 -16.41
C ASP A 332 26.10 0.28 -17.62
N SER A 333 26.82 0.13 -18.73
CA SER A 333 26.54 0.88 -19.96
C SER A 333 25.34 0.34 -20.77
N THR A 334 24.81 -0.82 -20.41
CA THR A 334 23.71 -1.51 -21.13
C THR A 334 22.49 -1.76 -20.27
N THR A 335 22.45 -1.23 -19.07
CA THR A 335 21.36 -1.44 -18.11
C THR A 335 20.76 -0.12 -17.67
N ASN A 336 19.44 -0.01 -17.74
CA ASN A 336 18.69 1.05 -17.11
C ASN A 336 18.38 0.70 -15.65
N ILE A 337 18.48 1.69 -14.77
CA ILE A 337 18.02 1.61 -13.38
C ILE A 337 16.89 2.63 -13.23
N VAL A 338 15.74 2.17 -12.77
CA VAL A 338 14.59 3.01 -12.40
C VAL A 338 14.38 2.83 -10.91
N VAL A 339 14.68 3.86 -10.12
CA VAL A 339 14.36 3.89 -8.69
C VAL A 339 13.04 4.63 -8.53
N VAL A 340 12.08 3.97 -7.94
CA VAL A 340 10.74 4.52 -7.71
C VAL A 340 10.25 4.18 -6.32
N SER A 341 9.46 5.05 -5.72
CA SER A 341 8.68 4.71 -4.54
C SER A 341 7.25 4.37 -4.92
N ASP A 342 6.63 3.51 -4.14
CA ASP A 342 5.21 3.18 -4.28
C ASP A 342 4.31 4.29 -3.74
N HIS A 343 4.68 4.91 -2.61
CA HIS A 343 4.00 6.04 -1.99
C HIS A 343 5.00 6.90 -1.21
N GLY A 344 4.54 8.03 -0.70
CA GLY A 344 5.25 8.76 0.34
C GLY A 344 4.83 8.30 1.72
N HIS A 345 5.01 9.14 2.76
CA HIS A 345 4.75 8.75 4.15
C HIS A 345 4.45 9.97 5.00
N SER A 346 3.48 9.87 5.90
CA SER A 346 3.07 10.92 6.85
C SER A 346 3.33 10.51 8.28
N SER A 347 3.46 11.47 9.19
CA SER A 347 3.46 11.19 10.63
C SER A 347 2.03 10.98 11.13
N VAL A 348 1.82 10.04 12.05
CA VAL A 348 0.52 9.81 12.71
C VAL A 348 0.58 10.09 14.21
N SER A 349 1.74 10.41 14.71
CA SER A 349 1.98 10.79 16.09
C SER A 349 2.79 12.06 16.16
N GLY A 350 2.42 12.94 17.05
CA GLY A 350 3.10 14.20 17.25
C GLY A 350 2.66 14.91 18.54
N PRO A 351 3.23 16.07 18.87
CA PRO A 351 2.71 16.90 19.94
C PRO A 351 1.24 17.23 19.69
N LEU A 352 0.41 17.18 20.72
CA LEU A 352 -1.03 17.45 20.61
C LEU A 352 -1.37 18.75 19.85
N ALA A 353 -0.56 19.78 20.06
CA ALA A 353 -0.77 21.09 19.42
C ALA A 353 -0.58 21.04 17.90
N LEU A 354 0.09 20.03 17.38
CA LEU A 354 0.36 19.86 15.93
C LEU A 354 -0.63 18.92 15.26
N TYR A 355 -1.51 18.29 16.01
CA TYR A 355 -2.46 17.36 15.42
C TYR A 355 -3.50 18.12 14.60
N PRO A 356 -3.78 17.75 13.36
CA PRO A 356 -4.59 18.58 12.46
C PRO A 356 -5.99 18.84 12.98
N LEU A 357 -6.52 17.90 13.73
CA LEU A 357 -7.89 17.95 14.18
C LEU A 357 -8.06 18.26 15.65
N ARG A 358 -6.98 18.45 16.33
CA ARG A 358 -7.03 19.03 17.65
C ARG A 358 -8.28 18.68 18.46
N ALA A 359 -8.54 17.39 18.55
CA ALA A 359 -9.66 16.86 19.29
C ALA A 359 -9.71 17.32 20.74
N ILE A 360 -8.56 17.69 21.26
CA ILE A 360 -8.36 18.02 22.65
C ILE A 360 -7.89 19.45 22.71
N THR A 361 -8.67 20.27 23.41
CA THR A 361 -8.25 21.65 23.63
C THR A 361 -7.12 21.68 24.65
N PRO A 362 -6.14 22.58 24.47
CA PRO A 362 -5.01 22.70 25.41
C PRO A 362 -5.42 23.06 26.84
N SER A 363 -6.61 23.62 27.04
CA SER A 363 -7.17 23.92 28.35
C SER A 363 -7.75 22.70 29.06
N THR A 364 -7.88 21.59 28.37
CA THR A 364 -8.41 20.35 28.92
C THR A 364 -7.37 19.73 29.82
N THR A 365 -7.69 19.58 31.07
CA THR A 365 -6.82 18.89 32.04
C THR A 365 -7.11 17.42 31.98
N LEU A 366 -6.10 16.63 31.67
CA LEU A 366 -6.23 15.19 31.83
C LEU A 366 -6.45 14.84 33.30
N PRO A 367 -7.27 13.83 33.60
CA PRO A 367 -7.35 13.28 34.95
C PRO A 367 -5.96 12.92 35.43
N SER A 368 -5.74 13.10 36.74
CA SER A 368 -4.48 12.69 37.36
C SER A 368 -4.21 11.23 37.06
N GLY A 369 -3.04 10.93 36.57
CA GLY A 369 -2.67 9.59 36.17
C GLY A 369 -3.11 9.16 34.78
N ALA A 370 -3.62 10.07 33.93
CA ALA A 370 -3.97 9.76 32.57
C ALA A 370 -2.76 9.27 31.75
N LEU A 371 -2.93 8.16 31.06
CA LEU A 371 -1.94 7.62 30.14
C LEU A 371 -2.12 8.29 28.79
N VAL A 372 -1.06 8.80 28.23
CA VAL A 372 -1.04 9.28 26.85
C VAL A 372 -0.41 8.20 26.01
N ASN A 373 -1.20 7.69 25.09
CA ASN A 373 -0.77 6.67 24.20
C ASN A 373 -0.41 7.26 22.84
N GLY A 374 0.69 7.72 22.66
CA GLY A 374 1.29 8.08 21.38
C GLY A 374 2.58 7.34 21.23
N SER A 375 2.80 6.43 22.13
CA SER A 375 4.02 5.67 22.19
C SER A 375 3.67 4.23 22.40
N THR A 376 4.22 3.38 21.59
CA THR A 376 4.18 1.93 21.75
C THR A 376 4.75 1.44 23.09
N SER A 377 5.36 2.31 23.87
CA SER A 377 5.84 2.03 25.22
C SER A 377 4.93 2.53 26.33
N GLY A 378 3.82 2.99 26.01
CA GLY A 378 2.62 3.37 26.67
C GLY A 378 2.45 3.42 28.18
N THR A 379 3.33 3.97 28.95
CA THR A 379 3.17 4.01 30.40
C THR A 379 3.47 5.38 31.02
N SER A 380 3.16 6.45 30.33
CA SER A 380 3.34 7.77 30.91
C SER A 380 2.04 8.34 31.43
N THR A 381 1.98 8.64 32.68
CA THR A 381 0.85 9.31 33.32
C THR A 381 1.17 10.78 33.51
N ALA A 382 0.36 11.67 32.95
CA ALA A 382 0.61 13.11 33.06
C ALA A 382 -0.67 13.92 32.82
N ALA A 383 -0.68 15.16 33.31
CA ALA A 383 -1.64 16.14 32.86
C ALA A 383 -1.28 16.60 31.41
N LEU A 384 -2.26 17.06 30.64
CA LEU A 384 -2.07 17.45 29.24
C LEU A 384 -0.92 18.46 29.05
N GLY A 385 -0.81 19.45 29.93
CA GLY A 385 0.29 20.41 29.87
C GLY A 385 1.67 19.80 30.11
N ALA A 386 1.78 18.82 30.97
CA ALA A 386 3.02 18.10 31.23
C ALA A 386 3.36 17.13 30.09
N VAL A 387 2.35 16.58 29.44
CA VAL A 387 2.51 15.74 28.24
C VAL A 387 3.19 16.53 27.13
N ASN A 388 2.68 17.72 26.81
CA ASN A 388 3.28 18.56 25.79
C ASN A 388 4.69 19.03 26.16
N ALA A 389 4.91 19.39 27.43
CA ALA A 389 6.22 19.81 27.91
C ALA A 389 7.26 18.68 27.90
N ALA A 390 6.83 17.45 28.11
CA ALA A 390 7.69 16.27 28.08
C ALA A 390 7.90 15.70 26.67
N GLY A 391 7.27 16.29 25.65
CA GLY A 391 7.40 15.83 24.25
C GLY A 391 6.67 14.53 23.93
N TYR A 392 5.66 14.18 24.71
CA TYR A 392 4.82 13.03 24.39
C TYR A 392 4.05 13.24 23.11
N SER A 393 3.82 12.15 22.38
CA SER A 393 3.04 12.14 21.16
C SER A 393 1.60 11.77 21.42
N PHE A 394 0.73 12.31 20.59
CA PHE A 394 -0.65 11.88 20.50
C PHE A 394 -0.80 11.04 19.24
N SER A 395 -1.52 9.90 19.33
CA SER A 395 -1.73 9.02 18.20
C SER A 395 -3.02 9.34 17.47
N GLY A 396 -2.97 9.30 16.14
CA GLY A 396 -4.11 9.45 15.24
C GLY A 396 -4.87 8.15 14.97
N ASP A 397 -4.66 7.11 15.74
CA ASP A 397 -5.27 5.81 15.52
C ASP A 397 -6.80 5.85 15.64
N VAL A 398 -7.47 5.30 14.64
CA VAL A 398 -8.94 5.24 14.53
C VAL A 398 -9.35 3.82 14.17
N ARG A 399 -10.25 3.21 14.92
CA ARG A 399 -10.89 1.95 14.53
C ARG A 399 -12.32 2.21 14.07
N SER A 400 -12.51 2.28 12.76
CA SER A 400 -13.80 2.65 12.16
C SER A 400 -14.93 1.70 12.56
N ALA A 401 -14.67 0.39 12.68
CA ALA A 401 -15.70 -0.57 13.10
C ALA A 401 -16.20 -0.30 14.53
N ASP A 402 -15.33 0.12 15.45
CA ASP A 402 -15.71 0.50 16.82
C ASP A 402 -16.61 1.74 16.82
N LEU A 403 -16.19 2.78 16.10
CA LEU A 403 -16.94 4.02 16.02
C LEU A 403 -18.33 3.82 15.41
N LEU A 404 -18.40 3.02 14.35
CA LEU A 404 -19.66 2.69 13.69
C LEU A 404 -20.59 1.88 14.61
N THR A 405 -20.05 0.84 15.25
CA THR A 405 -20.84 0.00 16.18
C THR A 405 -21.34 0.83 17.36
N TYR A 406 -20.49 1.69 17.87
CA TYR A 406 -20.87 2.62 18.92
C TYR A 406 -22.05 3.54 18.53
N ARG A 407 -22.11 3.93 17.25
CA ARG A 407 -23.22 4.72 16.68
C ARG A 407 -24.43 3.90 16.23
N GLY A 408 -24.46 2.61 16.53
CA GLY A 408 -25.58 1.72 16.26
C GLY A 408 -25.59 1.08 14.88
N PHE A 409 -24.46 1.17 14.14
CA PHE A 409 -24.28 0.39 12.92
C PHE A 409 -23.89 -1.06 13.24
N SER A 410 -24.26 -1.97 12.36
CA SER A 410 -23.79 -3.35 12.39
C SER A 410 -22.47 -3.44 11.63
N ALA A 411 -21.35 -3.11 12.29
CA ALA A 411 -20.04 -3.05 11.65
C ALA A 411 -19.13 -4.19 12.10
N TYR A 412 -18.33 -4.69 11.16
CA TYR A 412 -17.45 -5.86 11.32
C TYR A 412 -16.12 -5.60 10.61
N ASP A 413 -15.01 -5.93 11.23
CA ASP A 413 -13.65 -5.81 10.62
C ASP A 413 -12.80 -7.07 10.76
N GLY A 414 -13.35 -8.14 11.35
CA GLY A 414 -12.62 -9.38 11.59
C GLY A 414 -11.57 -9.32 12.71
N SER A 415 -11.33 -8.14 13.25
CA SER A 415 -10.32 -7.95 14.30
C SER A 415 -10.88 -8.11 15.71
N GLY A 416 -10.00 -8.46 16.64
CA GLY A 416 -10.31 -8.37 18.06
C GLY A 416 -10.35 -6.91 18.52
N CYS A 417 -11.07 -6.62 19.58
CA CYS A 417 -10.96 -5.34 20.26
C CYS A 417 -9.54 -5.19 20.80
N SER A 418 -8.78 -4.24 20.26
CA SER A 418 -7.43 -3.98 20.72
C SER A 418 -7.44 -2.92 21.80
N THR A 419 -6.81 -3.24 22.92
CA THR A 419 -6.62 -2.30 24.03
C THR A 419 -5.32 -1.52 23.92
N SER A 420 -4.50 -1.84 22.94
CA SER A 420 -3.11 -1.41 22.99
C SER A 420 -2.81 -0.14 22.21
N ALA A 421 -3.57 0.17 21.18
CA ALA A 421 -3.20 1.26 20.30
C ALA A 421 -4.15 2.47 20.35
N MET A 422 -5.44 2.20 20.47
CA MET A 422 -6.44 3.27 20.35
C MET A 422 -6.89 3.84 21.70
N TYR A 423 -6.61 3.15 22.76
CA TYR A 423 -7.09 3.52 24.09
C TYR A 423 -5.96 3.48 25.10
N GLY A 424 -5.38 4.62 25.38
CA GLY A 424 -4.61 4.79 26.59
C GLY A 424 -5.55 4.90 27.78
N LEU A 425 -5.12 4.40 28.94
CA LEU A 425 -5.84 4.55 30.20
C LEU A 425 -5.01 5.30 31.20
N SER A 426 -5.67 6.11 32.01
CA SER A 426 -5.07 6.63 33.22
C SER A 426 -4.91 5.53 34.27
N ALA A 427 -4.11 5.78 35.30
CA ALA A 427 -4.05 4.93 36.48
C ALA A 427 -5.42 4.78 37.18
N ALA A 428 -6.33 5.71 36.95
CA ALA A 428 -7.71 5.67 37.41
C ALA A 428 -8.64 4.96 36.43
N GLY A 429 -8.12 4.40 35.34
CA GLY A 429 -8.93 3.72 34.32
C GLY A 429 -9.71 4.67 33.41
N VAL A 430 -9.34 5.93 33.34
CA VAL A 430 -9.96 6.91 32.44
C VAL A 430 -9.27 6.85 31.09
N PRO A 431 -10.00 6.76 30.01
CA PRO A 431 -9.44 6.75 28.66
C PRO A 431 -8.66 8.02 28.36
N THR A 432 -7.53 7.86 27.69
CA THR A 432 -6.62 8.95 27.36
C THR A 432 -6.60 9.30 25.88
N LEU A 433 -7.19 8.46 25.06
CA LEU A 433 -7.38 8.76 23.65
C LEU A 433 -8.81 9.10 23.35
N PRO A 434 -9.00 10.14 22.56
CA PRO A 434 -10.31 10.78 22.44
C PRO A 434 -11.30 10.05 21.57
N VAL A 435 -10.83 9.05 20.83
CA VAL A 435 -11.48 8.80 19.56
C VAL A 435 -12.72 7.93 19.68
N ASN A 436 -12.81 7.09 20.71
CA ASN A 436 -13.77 6.01 20.68
C ASN A 436 -14.56 5.80 21.96
N LEU A 437 -14.60 6.81 22.79
CA LEU A 437 -15.34 6.69 24.01
C LEU A 437 -16.51 7.64 23.98
N ASP A 438 -17.66 7.06 24.24
CA ASP A 438 -18.77 7.88 24.61
C ASP A 438 -18.59 8.41 26.04
N THR A 439 -19.49 9.28 26.42
CA THR A 439 -19.59 9.81 27.78
C THR A 439 -19.84 8.70 28.83
N THR A 440 -20.14 7.47 28.36
CA THR A 440 -20.40 6.31 29.23
C THR A 440 -19.23 5.34 29.30
N GLY A 441 -18.15 5.59 28.53
CA GLY A 441 -16.94 4.77 28.52
C GLY A 441 -17.15 3.40 27.85
N THR A 442 -17.97 3.33 26.80
CA THR A 442 -18.19 2.10 26.08
C THR A 442 -17.03 1.84 25.11
N LEU A 443 -16.50 0.64 25.18
CA LEU A 443 -15.40 0.18 24.36
C LEU A 443 -15.85 -0.70 23.22
N CYS A 444 -15.11 -0.58 22.11
CA CYS A 444 -15.25 -1.50 20.99
C CYS A 444 -16.68 -1.61 20.48
N GLY A 445 -17.44 -0.53 20.58
CA GLY A 445 -18.81 -0.44 20.12
C GLY A 445 -19.83 -1.40 20.74
N THR A 446 -19.44 -2.15 21.76
CA THR A 446 -20.37 -3.06 22.42
C THR A 446 -21.26 -2.27 23.37
N ALA A 447 -22.55 -2.17 23.04
CA ALA A 447 -23.51 -1.48 23.87
C ALA A 447 -23.46 -2.01 25.32
N ASN A 448 -23.39 -1.09 26.28
CA ASN A 448 -23.34 -1.37 27.73
C ASN A 448 -22.04 -2.02 28.25
N THR A 449 -21.04 -2.23 27.44
CA THR A 449 -19.73 -2.65 27.93
C THR A 449 -18.95 -1.41 28.36
N LYS A 450 -19.05 -1.06 29.61
CA LYS A 450 -18.30 0.07 30.16
C LYS A 450 -16.82 -0.28 30.31
N TYR A 451 -16.01 0.69 30.02
CA TYR A 451 -14.60 0.65 30.36
C TYR A 451 -14.49 0.57 31.90
N GLN A 452 -14.05 -0.56 32.40
CA GLN A 452 -13.73 -0.65 33.82
C GLN A 452 -12.29 -0.28 34.06
N ALA A 453 -12.04 0.45 35.12
CA ALA A 453 -10.69 0.72 35.59
C ALA A 453 -9.92 -0.58 35.71
N ILE A 454 -8.91 -0.74 34.86
CA ILE A 454 -8.17 -1.97 34.80
C ILE A 454 -6.97 -1.79 35.71
N SER A 455 -6.85 -2.66 36.72
CA SER A 455 -5.54 -2.94 37.27
C SER A 455 -4.68 -3.53 36.15
N ALA A 456 -3.38 -3.37 36.16
CA ALA A 456 -2.44 -3.88 35.18
C ALA A 456 -2.56 -5.39 34.86
N THR A 457 -3.48 -6.08 35.51
CA THR A 457 -3.73 -7.52 35.44
C THR A 457 -5.10 -7.86 34.84
N LEU A 458 -5.93 -6.89 34.50
CA LEU A 458 -7.25 -7.18 33.92
C LEU A 458 -7.17 -7.13 32.40
N ALA A 459 -7.27 -8.28 31.77
CA ALA A 459 -7.51 -8.36 30.34
C ALA A 459 -8.89 -7.80 30.03
N LEU A 460 -8.97 -6.83 29.12
CA LEU A 460 -10.27 -6.44 28.55
C LEU A 460 -10.88 -7.61 27.81
N PRO A 461 -12.21 -7.76 27.84
CA PRO A 461 -12.86 -8.75 27.02
C PRO A 461 -12.52 -8.46 25.55
N VAL A 462 -11.83 -9.38 24.93
CA VAL A 462 -11.50 -9.31 23.50
C VAL A 462 -12.73 -9.81 22.74
N ALA A 463 -13.60 -8.89 22.39
CA ALA A 463 -14.65 -9.21 21.44
C ALA A 463 -14.04 -9.10 20.04
N ARG A 464 -14.02 -10.19 19.31
CA ARG A 464 -13.64 -10.18 17.89
C ARG A 464 -14.88 -9.78 17.09
N PHE A 465 -14.77 -8.74 16.26
CA PHE A 465 -15.80 -8.38 15.30
C PHE A 465 -15.73 -9.27 14.06
N THR A 466 -15.88 -10.57 14.25
CA THR A 466 -15.88 -11.55 13.17
C THR A 466 -17.01 -11.25 12.19
N VAL A 467 -16.69 -11.17 10.92
CA VAL A 467 -17.71 -11.02 9.88
C VAL A 467 -18.62 -12.25 9.88
N PRO A 468 -19.94 -12.09 10.01
CA PRO A 468 -20.87 -13.22 9.99
C PRO A 468 -20.76 -14.03 8.70
N ALA A 469 -21.06 -15.32 8.79
CA ALA A 469 -21.09 -16.19 7.62
C ALA A 469 -22.04 -15.66 6.53
N PRO A 470 -21.80 -15.95 5.26
CA PRO A 470 -22.67 -15.57 4.16
C PRO A 470 -24.11 -16.00 4.43
N GLY A 471 -25.05 -15.09 4.23
CA GLY A 471 -26.46 -15.30 4.53
C GLY A 471 -26.87 -15.01 5.99
N SER A 472 -25.91 -14.81 6.89
CA SER A 472 -26.16 -14.34 8.26
C SER A 472 -25.78 -12.88 8.45
N LEU A 473 -25.05 -12.29 7.50
CA LEU A 473 -24.71 -10.87 7.53
C LEU A 473 -25.99 -10.04 7.33
N PRO A 474 -26.29 -9.09 8.24
CA PRO A 474 -27.47 -8.24 8.07
C PRO A 474 -27.43 -7.45 6.75
N ALA A 475 -28.59 -7.20 6.16
CA ALA A 475 -28.65 -6.40 4.92
C ALA A 475 -28.06 -4.98 5.06
N ASN A 476 -28.11 -4.44 6.28
CA ASN A 476 -27.50 -3.17 6.67
C ASN A 476 -26.12 -3.35 7.36
N GLY A 477 -25.52 -4.54 7.23
CA GLY A 477 -24.18 -4.80 7.75
C GLY A 477 -23.13 -4.03 6.99
N ILE A 478 -22.10 -3.61 7.69
CA ILE A 478 -20.92 -2.92 7.10
C ILE A 478 -19.70 -3.74 7.44
N VAL A 479 -18.97 -4.19 6.41
CA VAL A 479 -17.65 -4.77 6.59
C VAL A 479 -16.60 -3.68 6.33
N VAL A 480 -15.70 -3.52 7.27
CA VAL A 480 -14.65 -2.52 7.24
C VAL A 480 -13.31 -3.21 6.95
N ALA A 481 -12.65 -2.82 5.89
CA ALA A 481 -11.26 -3.18 5.65
C ALA A 481 -10.38 -1.98 6.00
N ALA A 482 -9.68 -2.08 7.12
CA ALA A 482 -8.77 -1.06 7.61
C ALA A 482 -7.45 -1.12 6.84
N ASN A 483 -6.95 0.04 6.38
CA ASN A 483 -5.80 0.13 5.50
C ASN A 483 -4.83 1.28 5.85
N GLY A 484 -4.77 1.68 7.11
CA GLY A 484 -3.92 2.82 7.49
C GLY A 484 -4.55 4.15 7.14
N GLY A 485 -4.01 4.90 6.18
CA GLY A 485 -4.49 6.24 5.79
C GLY A 485 -5.84 6.29 5.06
N SER A 486 -6.42 5.15 4.74
CA SER A 486 -7.77 5.04 4.14
C SER A 486 -8.47 3.76 4.60
N ASP A 487 -9.80 3.80 4.72
CA ASP A 487 -10.62 2.64 4.99
C ASP A 487 -11.59 2.35 3.86
N TYR A 488 -11.87 1.08 3.67
CA TYR A 488 -12.89 0.57 2.76
C TYR A 488 -14.11 0.09 3.54
N PHE A 489 -15.29 0.50 3.06
CA PHE A 489 -16.57 0.03 3.64
C PHE A 489 -17.34 -0.72 2.57
N TYR A 490 -17.73 -1.93 2.93
CA TYR A 490 -18.56 -2.80 2.11
C TYR A 490 -19.92 -2.91 2.74
N VAL A 491 -20.96 -2.69 1.97
CA VAL A 491 -22.38 -2.88 2.36
C VAL A 491 -22.94 -4.01 1.50
N PRO A 492 -22.79 -5.28 1.90
CA PRO A 492 -23.08 -6.43 1.04
C PRO A 492 -24.51 -6.49 0.54
N GLY A 493 -25.47 -5.92 1.28
CA GLY A 493 -26.86 -5.78 0.86
C GLY A 493 -27.10 -4.62 -0.11
N HIS A 494 -26.08 -3.83 -0.39
CA HIS A 494 -26.15 -2.61 -1.19
C HIS A 494 -27.31 -1.68 -0.79
N ASP A 495 -27.61 -1.63 0.52
CA ASP A 495 -28.68 -0.78 1.04
C ASP A 495 -28.29 0.69 0.98
N ALA A 496 -28.93 1.44 0.10
CA ALA A 496 -28.64 2.85 -0.12
C ALA A 496 -28.89 3.71 1.14
N THR A 497 -29.80 3.30 2.03
CA THR A 497 -30.05 4.01 3.30
C THR A 497 -28.86 3.84 4.24
N THR A 498 -28.32 2.64 4.34
CA THR A 498 -27.11 2.35 5.13
C THR A 498 -25.93 3.15 4.60
N VAL A 499 -25.72 3.18 3.28
CA VAL A 499 -24.63 3.96 2.67
C VAL A 499 -24.80 5.46 2.93
N ALA A 500 -26.01 6.00 2.78
CA ALA A 500 -26.26 7.43 3.06
C ALA A 500 -26.02 7.78 4.53
N ASN A 501 -26.43 6.92 5.46
CA ASN A 501 -26.18 7.11 6.89
C ASN A 501 -24.69 6.99 7.23
N LEU A 502 -23.98 6.02 6.65
CA LEU A 502 -22.54 5.88 6.77
C LEU A 502 -21.83 7.14 6.29
N VAL A 503 -22.13 7.62 5.09
CA VAL A 503 -21.54 8.84 4.55
C VAL A 503 -21.79 10.03 5.47
N LYS A 504 -23.01 10.21 5.96
CA LYS A 504 -23.34 11.28 6.91
C LYS A 504 -22.51 11.18 8.19
N PHE A 505 -22.35 9.97 8.74
CA PHE A 505 -21.51 9.73 9.90
C PHE A 505 -20.06 10.15 9.65
N LEU A 506 -19.47 9.71 8.52
CA LEU A 506 -18.08 10.05 8.16
C LEU A 506 -17.90 11.56 7.96
N GLN A 507 -18.86 12.25 7.35
CA GLN A 507 -18.81 13.71 7.16
C GLN A 507 -18.82 14.50 8.48
N GLN A 508 -19.50 13.96 9.49
CA GLN A 508 -19.67 14.60 10.80
C GLN A 508 -18.42 14.50 11.67
N ARG A 509 -17.47 13.63 11.34
CA ARG A 509 -16.29 13.37 12.16
C ARG A 509 -15.02 13.89 11.50
N GLU A 510 -14.22 14.57 12.30
CA GLU A 510 -12.97 15.18 11.83
C GLU A 510 -11.88 14.22 11.43
N GLU A 511 -11.88 13.00 11.95
CA GLU A 511 -10.90 11.98 11.61
C GLU A 511 -10.95 11.58 10.14
N TYR A 512 -12.14 11.68 9.54
CA TYR A 512 -12.34 11.31 8.15
C TYR A 512 -12.19 12.51 7.22
N GLY A 513 -11.40 12.32 6.18
CA GLY A 513 -11.14 13.29 5.13
C GLY A 513 -12.11 13.16 3.96
N ALA A 514 -11.57 12.91 2.77
CA ALA A 514 -12.34 12.81 1.53
C ALA A 514 -13.08 11.47 1.43
N ILE A 515 -14.33 11.51 0.94
CA ILE A 515 -15.22 10.35 0.85
C ILE A 515 -15.57 10.11 -0.61
N PHE A 516 -15.35 8.88 -1.08
CA PHE A 516 -15.64 8.42 -2.43
C PHE A 516 -16.66 7.29 -2.37
N VAL A 517 -17.71 7.39 -3.19
CA VAL A 517 -18.83 6.44 -3.16
C VAL A 517 -19.00 5.79 -4.52
N ASP A 518 -19.35 4.50 -4.54
CA ASP A 518 -19.70 3.78 -5.78
C ASP A 518 -20.86 4.51 -6.48
N SER A 519 -20.73 4.73 -7.78
CA SER A 519 -21.70 5.47 -8.59
C SER A 519 -23.08 4.83 -8.64
N ARG A 520 -23.22 3.54 -8.25
CA ARG A 520 -24.53 2.87 -8.12
C ARG A 520 -25.49 3.58 -7.17
N TYR A 521 -24.96 4.28 -6.17
CA TYR A 521 -25.75 5.01 -5.17
C TYR A 521 -26.16 6.41 -5.61
N GLY A 522 -25.75 6.83 -6.83
CA GLY A 522 -26.01 8.17 -7.34
C GLY A 522 -25.21 9.26 -6.60
N ALA A 523 -25.63 10.50 -6.76
CA ALA A 523 -24.95 11.62 -6.15
C ALA A 523 -25.38 11.78 -4.69
N ILE A 524 -24.46 11.58 -3.76
CA ILE A 524 -24.64 11.89 -2.33
C ILE A 524 -23.96 13.23 -2.06
N PRO A 525 -24.64 14.21 -1.45
CA PRO A 525 -24.04 15.51 -1.15
C PRO A 525 -22.74 15.37 -0.33
N GLY A 526 -21.73 16.14 -0.69
CA GLY A 526 -20.43 16.12 -0.02
C GLY A 526 -19.49 14.97 -0.45
N THR A 527 -19.87 14.14 -1.40
CA THR A 527 -19.00 13.06 -1.88
C THR A 527 -18.61 13.22 -3.34
N LEU A 528 -17.55 12.53 -3.74
CA LEU A 528 -17.18 12.29 -5.12
C LEU A 528 -17.41 10.82 -5.47
N SER A 529 -17.67 10.54 -6.75
CA SER A 529 -17.75 9.15 -7.21
C SER A 529 -16.37 8.51 -7.23
N MET A 530 -16.29 7.23 -6.90
CA MET A 530 -15.08 6.42 -7.05
C MET A 530 -14.58 6.40 -8.50
N ALA A 531 -15.47 6.53 -9.49
CA ALA A 531 -15.08 6.66 -10.90
C ALA A 531 -14.19 7.89 -11.16
N GLN A 532 -14.40 8.98 -10.41
CA GLN A 532 -13.61 10.22 -10.57
C GLN A 532 -12.16 10.07 -10.10
N VAL A 533 -11.87 9.05 -9.31
CA VAL A 533 -10.52 8.71 -8.82
C VAL A 533 -10.03 7.34 -9.31
N ASN A 534 -10.60 6.85 -10.41
CA ASN A 534 -10.20 5.61 -11.09
C ASN A 534 -10.33 4.32 -10.23
N LEU A 535 -11.27 4.29 -9.28
CA LEU A 535 -11.50 3.16 -8.39
C LEU A 535 -12.67 2.25 -8.81
N GLU A 536 -13.54 2.66 -9.73
CA GLU A 536 -14.67 1.82 -10.15
C GLU A 536 -14.28 0.82 -11.24
N ASN A 537 -14.60 -0.45 -11.00
CA ASN A 537 -14.42 -1.54 -11.94
C ASN A 537 -15.70 -2.40 -12.01
N ALA A 538 -16.34 -2.42 -13.18
CA ALA A 538 -17.61 -3.12 -13.37
C ALA A 538 -17.53 -4.64 -13.08
N SER A 539 -16.37 -5.27 -13.29
CA SER A 539 -16.17 -6.69 -13.01
C SER A 539 -15.97 -6.98 -11.52
N ARG A 540 -15.68 -5.96 -10.71
CA ARG A 540 -15.42 -6.07 -9.27
C ARG A 540 -16.52 -5.48 -8.40
N GLN A 541 -17.49 -4.84 -8.96
CA GLN A 541 -18.56 -4.10 -8.26
C GLN A 541 -19.31 -4.92 -7.21
N ASN A 542 -19.40 -6.24 -7.38
CA ASN A 542 -19.99 -7.16 -6.41
C ASN A 542 -18.97 -8.18 -5.89
N ASN A 543 -17.68 -7.96 -6.15
CA ASN A 543 -16.64 -8.93 -5.86
C ASN A 543 -15.29 -8.23 -5.64
N GLY A 544 -15.12 -7.60 -4.49
CA GLY A 544 -13.87 -6.96 -4.06
C GLY A 544 -13.86 -5.43 -4.13
N GLN A 545 -14.71 -4.78 -4.95
CA GLN A 545 -14.83 -3.32 -4.93
C GLN A 545 -15.60 -2.88 -3.69
N PRO A 546 -15.09 -1.91 -2.90
CA PRO A 546 -15.85 -1.33 -1.79
C PRO A 546 -17.03 -0.47 -2.26
N ASP A 547 -18.01 -0.28 -1.40
CA ASP A 547 -19.14 0.63 -1.64
C ASP A 547 -18.77 2.09 -1.31
N VAL A 548 -17.93 2.28 -0.30
CA VAL A 548 -17.42 3.59 0.13
C VAL A 548 -15.93 3.47 0.45
N VAL A 549 -15.16 4.42 -0.03
CA VAL A 549 -13.75 4.62 0.32
C VAL A 549 -13.61 5.95 1.04
N VAL A 550 -12.94 5.96 2.18
CA VAL A 550 -12.63 7.20 2.87
C VAL A 550 -11.12 7.35 3.01
N SER A 551 -10.59 8.51 2.62
CA SER A 551 -9.27 8.93 3.06
C SER A 551 -9.40 9.52 4.44
N PHE A 552 -8.51 9.14 5.36
CA PHE A 552 -8.42 9.86 6.63
C PHE A 552 -7.98 11.30 6.41
N ASN A 553 -8.27 12.15 7.39
CA ASN A 553 -7.92 13.54 7.31
C ASN A 553 -6.42 13.74 7.58
N TRP A 554 -5.85 14.74 6.95
CA TRP A 554 -4.42 15.00 6.92
C TRP A 554 -4.11 16.51 6.88
N ASP A 555 -2.86 16.85 7.25
CA ASP A 555 -2.35 18.21 7.20
C ASP A 555 -0.86 18.22 6.81
N ASP A 556 -0.52 18.98 5.78
CA ASP A 556 0.85 19.15 5.29
C ASP A 556 1.50 20.48 5.69
N THR A 557 0.85 21.24 6.59
CA THR A 557 1.38 22.52 7.07
C THR A 557 2.26 22.39 8.32
N VAL A 558 2.23 21.23 8.96
CA VAL A 558 3.01 20.94 10.15
C VAL A 558 4.21 20.04 9.86
N SER A 559 5.26 20.16 10.66
CA SER A 559 6.47 19.37 10.52
C SER A 559 6.77 18.61 11.80
N ILE A 560 7.00 17.31 11.65
CA ILE A 560 7.43 16.40 12.71
C ILE A 560 8.80 15.86 12.33
N GLN A 561 9.77 15.95 13.21
CA GLN A 561 11.14 15.46 12.98
C GLN A 561 11.78 16.02 11.69
N GLY A 562 11.36 17.22 11.27
CA GLY A 562 11.84 17.89 10.07
C GLY A 562 11.14 17.50 8.77
N MET A 563 10.17 16.59 8.83
CA MET A 563 9.34 16.17 7.69
C MET A 563 7.93 16.73 7.83
N THR A 564 7.36 17.24 6.75
CA THR A 564 5.99 17.76 6.74
C THR A 564 4.99 16.63 6.55
N GLY A 565 3.82 16.77 7.15
CA GLY A 565 2.69 15.87 6.98
C GLY A 565 2.34 15.08 8.24
N ILE A 566 1.06 15.15 8.58
CA ILE A 566 0.44 14.36 9.65
C ILE A 566 -0.95 13.90 9.20
N GLU A 567 -1.35 12.70 9.59
CA GLU A 567 -2.66 12.14 9.24
C GLU A 567 -3.23 11.28 10.38
N PHE A 568 -4.53 10.96 10.29
CA PHE A 568 -5.14 9.87 11.04
C PHE A 568 -4.93 8.55 10.30
N GLU A 569 -5.03 7.44 11.03
CA GLU A 569 -4.81 6.11 10.46
C GLU A 569 -5.62 5.03 11.19
N SER A 570 -5.74 3.85 10.61
CA SER A 570 -6.54 2.73 11.15
C SER A 570 -5.75 1.45 11.43
N SER A 571 -4.44 1.45 11.25
CA SER A 571 -3.62 0.24 11.49
C SER A 571 -3.24 0.05 12.96
N GLY A 572 -3.30 1.11 13.74
CA GLY A 572 -3.10 1.11 15.17
C GLY A 572 -1.64 1.02 15.63
N GLY A 573 -1.23 1.97 16.48
CA GLY A 573 0.07 1.96 17.15
C GLY A 573 1.26 2.40 16.33
N GLN A 574 1.05 2.91 15.15
CA GLN A 574 2.09 3.40 14.26
C GLN A 574 2.53 4.83 14.64
N ARG A 575 3.73 5.22 14.19
CA ARG A 575 4.23 6.60 14.30
C ARG A 575 4.28 7.30 12.95
N GLY A 576 4.29 6.55 11.90
CA GLY A 576 4.11 6.99 10.54
C GLY A 576 3.19 6.06 9.79
N MET A 577 2.47 6.58 8.82
CA MET A 577 1.53 5.85 8.00
C MET A 577 1.42 6.50 6.62
N HIS A 578 0.78 5.80 5.74
CA HIS A 578 0.44 6.22 4.38
C HIS A 578 -0.93 5.64 4.00
N GLY A 579 -1.42 5.95 2.85
CA GLY A 579 -2.71 5.47 2.37
C GLY A 579 -3.73 6.56 2.24
N SER A 580 -3.46 7.75 2.78
CA SER A 580 -4.33 8.92 2.64
C SER A 580 -4.25 9.54 1.24
N PHE A 581 -5.16 10.46 0.98
CA PHE A 581 -5.08 11.31 -0.21
C PHE A 581 -4.36 12.63 0.10
N GLY A 582 -3.43 12.57 1.03
CA GLY A 582 -2.59 13.70 1.42
C GLY A 582 -1.41 13.90 0.47
N THR A 583 -0.98 15.16 0.32
CA THR A 583 0.18 15.53 -0.49
C THR A 583 1.43 14.70 -0.14
N PRO A 584 1.77 14.47 1.17
CA PRO A 584 2.97 13.72 1.51
C PRO A 584 2.94 12.24 1.10
N ASP A 585 1.75 11.64 1.02
CA ASP A 585 1.58 10.23 0.64
C ASP A 585 1.52 10.06 -0.88
N VAL A 586 0.88 11.01 -1.56
CA VAL A 586 0.67 10.97 -3.01
C VAL A 586 1.96 11.27 -3.76
N HIS A 587 2.71 12.30 -3.34
CA HIS A 587 3.95 12.67 -4.02
C HIS A 587 5.11 11.82 -3.57
N ASN A 588 5.64 11.02 -4.48
CA ASN A 588 6.70 10.07 -4.23
C ASN A 588 7.89 10.23 -5.19
N THR A 589 8.95 9.46 -4.95
CA THR A 589 10.19 9.55 -5.71
C THR A 589 10.12 8.73 -7.00
N LEU A 590 10.56 9.31 -8.13
CA LEU A 590 10.89 8.59 -9.36
C LEU A 590 12.17 9.17 -9.95
N ILE A 591 13.19 8.31 -10.10
CA ILE A 591 14.49 8.63 -10.67
C ILE A 591 14.87 7.55 -11.65
N ALA A 592 15.34 7.94 -12.85
CA ALA A 592 15.77 6.98 -13.86
C ALA A 592 17.17 7.31 -14.38
N ASN A 593 17.99 6.29 -14.58
CA ASN A 593 19.34 6.43 -15.07
C ASN A 593 19.70 5.26 -15.99
N GLY A 594 20.53 5.48 -16.97
CA GLY A 594 21.02 4.45 -17.88
C GLY A 594 21.04 4.88 -19.34
N PRO A 595 21.42 3.96 -20.25
CA PRO A 595 21.64 4.29 -21.65
C PRO A 595 20.42 4.83 -22.40
N SER A 596 19.22 4.47 -21.97
CA SER A 596 17.96 4.90 -22.62
C SER A 596 17.46 6.26 -22.14
N PHE A 597 17.93 6.74 -21.01
CA PHE A 597 17.46 7.97 -20.39
C PHE A 597 18.34 9.16 -20.69
N ARG A 598 17.78 10.36 -20.67
CA ARG A 598 18.54 11.62 -20.75
C ARG A 598 19.48 11.72 -19.55
N ALA A 599 20.56 12.43 -19.72
CA ALA A 599 21.49 12.70 -18.63
C ALA A 599 21.18 14.06 -17.97
N ALA A 600 21.31 14.12 -16.65
CA ALA A 600 21.21 15.32 -15.84
C ALA A 600 19.94 16.16 -16.16
N ALA A 601 18.79 15.48 -16.28
CA ALA A 601 17.52 16.12 -16.63
C ALA A 601 16.55 16.12 -15.43
N THR A 602 15.79 17.20 -15.30
CA THR A 602 14.63 17.24 -14.38
C THR A 602 13.36 17.39 -15.22
N ILE A 603 12.41 16.50 -14.99
CA ILE A 603 11.11 16.51 -15.63
C ILE A 603 10.08 17.03 -14.63
N ALA A 604 9.47 18.16 -14.97
CA ALA A 604 8.46 18.82 -14.13
C ALA A 604 7.01 18.51 -14.60
N ASN A 605 6.85 17.80 -15.71
CA ASN A 605 5.54 17.29 -16.09
C ASN A 605 5.09 16.21 -15.10
N PRO A 606 3.80 16.17 -14.76
CA PRO A 606 3.30 15.12 -13.88
C PRO A 606 3.54 13.74 -14.47
N SER A 607 3.95 12.83 -13.63
CA SER A 607 4.10 11.40 -13.88
C SER A 607 3.44 10.62 -12.74
N GLY A 608 3.25 9.33 -12.95
CA GLY A 608 2.66 8.47 -11.92
C GLY A 608 3.22 7.06 -11.96
N ASN A 609 2.99 6.32 -10.90
CA ASN A 609 3.43 4.93 -10.77
C ASN A 609 2.88 4.05 -11.91
N VAL A 610 1.70 4.39 -12.45
CA VAL A 610 1.11 3.73 -13.61
C VAL A 610 1.91 3.92 -14.91
N ASP A 611 2.80 4.92 -14.99
CA ASP A 611 3.61 5.20 -16.16
C ASP A 611 4.87 4.34 -16.24
N VAL A 612 5.26 3.71 -15.13
CA VAL A 612 6.50 2.92 -15.06
C VAL A 612 6.42 1.72 -15.99
N ALA A 613 5.36 0.92 -15.89
CA ALA A 613 5.23 -0.29 -16.69
C ALA A 613 5.20 -0.03 -18.21
N PRO A 614 4.38 0.87 -18.77
CA PRO A 614 4.39 1.14 -20.22
C PRO A 614 5.71 1.78 -20.68
N THR A 615 6.39 2.58 -19.85
CA THR A 615 7.71 3.12 -20.17
C THR A 615 8.75 2.01 -20.24
N VAL A 616 8.79 1.12 -19.27
CA VAL A 616 9.74 -0.01 -19.25
C VAL A 616 9.42 -1.01 -20.37
N ALA A 617 8.15 -1.29 -20.63
CA ALA A 617 7.75 -2.10 -21.77
C ALA A 617 8.33 -1.54 -23.08
N TYR A 618 8.19 -0.24 -23.31
CA TYR A 618 8.77 0.42 -24.50
C TYR A 618 10.27 0.23 -24.58
N LEU A 619 11.02 0.36 -23.46
CA LEU A 619 12.47 0.16 -23.43
C LEU A 619 12.87 -1.30 -23.69
N LEU A 620 11.97 -2.24 -23.44
CA LEU A 620 12.13 -3.66 -23.75
C LEU A 620 11.69 -4.02 -25.19
N GLY A 621 11.24 -3.04 -25.97
CA GLY A 621 10.69 -3.28 -27.29
C GLY A 621 9.29 -3.91 -27.29
N LEU A 622 8.57 -3.77 -26.17
CA LEU A 622 7.25 -4.34 -25.92
C LEU A 622 6.16 -3.25 -25.90
N SER A 623 4.91 -3.67 -25.90
CA SER A 623 3.74 -2.79 -25.80
C SER A 623 2.81 -3.25 -24.69
N MET A 624 2.18 -2.30 -24.00
CA MET A 624 1.14 -2.52 -22.98
C MET A 624 -0.10 -1.68 -23.33
N PRO A 625 -0.87 -2.04 -24.36
CA PRO A 625 -1.96 -1.20 -24.87
C PRO A 625 -3.12 -1.05 -23.87
N GLN A 626 -3.22 -1.93 -22.87
CA GLN A 626 -4.24 -1.87 -21.83
C GLN A 626 -3.85 -0.97 -20.64
N ALA A 627 -2.61 -0.47 -20.60
CA ALA A 627 -2.17 0.40 -19.54
C ALA A 627 -2.92 1.75 -19.54
N ASP A 628 -3.29 2.22 -18.37
CA ASP A 628 -3.83 3.58 -18.19
C ASP A 628 -2.73 4.63 -18.27
N GLY A 629 -1.52 4.27 -17.85
CA GLY A 629 -0.33 5.11 -17.87
C GLY A 629 0.19 5.36 -19.29
N ARG A 630 1.19 6.24 -19.38
CA ARG A 630 1.83 6.65 -20.64
C ARG A 630 3.32 6.30 -20.67
N ILE A 631 3.91 6.35 -21.84
CA ILE A 631 5.35 6.34 -21.99
C ILE A 631 5.87 7.73 -21.59
N LEU A 632 6.86 7.80 -20.71
CA LEU A 632 7.50 9.04 -20.25
C LEU A 632 8.52 9.54 -21.29
N ASN A 633 8.01 9.90 -22.48
CA ASN A 633 8.82 10.24 -23.65
C ASN A 633 9.83 11.35 -23.39
N GLU A 634 9.47 12.33 -22.57
CA GLU A 634 10.30 13.48 -22.20
C GLU A 634 11.58 13.11 -21.46
N ALA A 635 11.63 11.91 -20.87
CA ALA A 635 12.78 11.38 -20.18
C ALA A 635 13.74 10.57 -21.06
N LEU A 636 13.30 10.19 -22.25
CA LEU A 636 14.00 9.22 -23.11
C LEU A 636 14.94 9.91 -24.11
N ARG A 637 16.06 9.24 -24.42
CA ARG A 637 16.96 9.65 -25.53
C ARG A 637 16.35 9.37 -26.89
N SER A 638 15.59 8.28 -26.98
CA SER A 638 14.86 7.86 -28.20
C SER A 638 13.39 7.69 -27.83
N PRO A 639 12.62 8.77 -27.80
CA PRO A 639 11.20 8.72 -27.41
C PRO A 639 10.34 8.09 -28.49
N ALA A 640 9.21 7.49 -28.09
CA ALA A 640 8.18 6.99 -29.00
C ALA A 640 7.44 8.14 -29.70
N SER A 641 7.35 9.29 -29.07
CA SER A 641 6.75 10.52 -29.59
C SER A 641 7.56 11.72 -29.17
N ASN A 642 7.66 12.70 -30.06
CA ASN A 642 8.30 14.01 -29.79
C ASN A 642 7.27 15.10 -29.46
N SER A 643 6.01 14.75 -29.27
CA SER A 643 4.97 15.72 -28.90
C SER A 643 5.26 16.33 -27.55
N THR A 644 5.02 17.62 -27.43
CA THR A 644 5.17 18.35 -26.18
C THR A 644 3.89 18.22 -25.36
N PRO A 645 3.94 17.69 -24.14
CA PRO A 645 2.78 17.64 -23.27
C PRO A 645 2.29 19.04 -22.86
N SER A 646 0.98 19.18 -22.71
CA SER A 646 0.36 20.34 -22.05
C SER A 646 -0.30 19.90 -20.75
N VAL A 647 -0.14 20.69 -19.68
CA VAL A 647 -0.68 20.38 -18.34
C VAL A 647 -1.70 21.42 -17.94
N THR A 648 -2.86 20.95 -17.51
CA THR A 648 -3.96 21.80 -17.01
C THR A 648 -4.30 21.38 -15.58
N PRO A 649 -3.90 22.15 -14.57
CA PRO A 649 -4.35 21.93 -13.19
C PRO A 649 -5.85 22.23 -13.04
N THR A 650 -6.56 21.36 -12.36
CA THR A 650 -8.01 21.48 -12.15
C THR A 650 -8.38 21.13 -10.71
N THR A 651 -9.45 21.73 -10.20
CA THR A 651 -10.08 21.31 -8.94
C THR A 651 -11.45 20.73 -9.25
N VAL A 652 -11.65 19.50 -8.86
CA VAL A 652 -12.98 18.88 -8.87
C VAL A 652 -13.56 19.04 -7.47
N THR A 653 -14.64 19.79 -7.35
CA THR A 653 -15.30 20.02 -6.06
C THR A 653 -16.60 19.24 -6.01
N SER A 654 -16.84 18.54 -4.89
CA SER A 654 -18.11 17.84 -4.66
C SER A 654 -19.27 18.85 -4.49
N SER A 655 -20.50 18.37 -4.59
CA SER A 655 -21.63 19.12 -4.04
C SER A 655 -21.45 19.34 -2.54
N THR A 656 -22.13 20.30 -1.96
CA THR A 656 -22.04 20.62 -0.54
C THR A 656 -23.11 19.85 0.25
N ALA A 657 -22.70 19.08 1.26
CA ALA A 657 -23.60 18.59 2.29
C ALA A 657 -23.80 19.66 3.35
N THR A 658 -25.03 19.91 3.75
CA THR A 658 -25.40 20.97 4.72
C THR A 658 -26.18 20.42 5.89
N GLY A 659 -26.27 21.19 6.99
CA GLY A 659 -27.02 20.78 8.17
C GLY A 659 -26.36 19.62 8.94
N LEU A 660 -25.06 19.48 8.81
CA LEU A 660 -24.29 18.47 9.52
C LEU A 660 -23.91 18.99 10.92
N GLN A 661 -24.14 18.17 11.91
CA GLN A 661 -23.62 18.42 13.24
C GLN A 661 -22.25 17.76 13.36
N PHE A 662 -21.20 18.56 13.39
CA PHE A 662 -19.86 18.01 13.49
C PHE A 662 -19.59 17.48 14.90
N GLU A 663 -19.00 16.30 14.94
CA GLU A 663 -18.57 15.65 16.16
C GLU A 663 -17.05 15.73 16.26
N LEU A 664 -16.58 16.54 17.18
CA LEU A 664 -15.18 16.53 17.53
C LEU A 664 -14.84 15.20 18.22
N PRO A 665 -13.64 14.65 18.03
CA PRO A 665 -13.13 13.59 18.85
C PRO A 665 -13.29 13.99 20.33
N THR A 666 -13.74 13.04 21.14
CA THR A 666 -14.09 13.30 22.54
C THR A 666 -12.90 13.89 23.27
N ASP A 667 -13.12 15.00 23.99
CA ASP A 667 -12.12 15.49 24.89
C ASP A 667 -11.82 14.44 25.98
N LEU A 668 -10.60 14.42 26.47
CA LEU A 668 -10.15 13.43 27.45
C LEU A 668 -10.82 13.56 28.83
N THR A 669 -11.61 14.61 29.04
CA THR A 669 -12.27 14.83 30.32
C THR A 669 -13.68 14.27 30.35
N GLY A 670 -14.19 13.83 29.20
CA GLY A 670 -15.60 13.47 29.05
C GLY A 670 -16.56 14.65 29.28
N ALA A 671 -16.00 15.85 29.37
CA ALA A 671 -16.80 17.06 29.53
C ALA A 671 -17.25 17.54 28.15
N THR A 672 -18.53 17.57 27.99
CA THR A 672 -19.28 18.31 26.98
C THR A 672 -18.76 18.24 25.54
N LYS A 673 -19.14 17.19 24.90
CA LYS A 673 -19.15 17.12 23.42
C LYS A 673 -19.95 18.24 22.79
N ASP A 674 -20.80 18.92 23.49
CA ASP A 674 -21.98 19.51 22.85
C ASP A 674 -21.98 21.04 22.86
N ALA A 675 -21.14 21.69 23.59
CA ALA A 675 -21.26 23.14 23.77
C ALA A 675 -20.67 23.96 22.60
N ALA A 676 -19.98 23.32 21.67
CA ALA A 676 -19.28 24.02 20.59
C ALA A 676 -19.54 23.45 19.17
N LEU A 677 -20.38 22.42 19.03
CA LEU A 677 -20.64 21.83 17.72
C LEU A 677 -21.60 22.72 16.93
N THR A 678 -21.06 23.41 15.98
CA THR A 678 -21.86 24.17 15.03
C THR A 678 -22.41 23.24 13.97
N VAL A 679 -23.68 23.46 13.62
CA VAL A 679 -24.26 22.90 12.42
C VAL A 679 -23.57 23.57 11.22
N GLY A 680 -22.95 22.76 10.40
CA GLY A 680 -22.14 23.25 9.30
C GLY A 680 -22.34 22.53 7.99
N SER A 681 -21.40 22.73 7.10
CA SER A 681 -21.36 22.13 5.76
C SER A 681 -20.07 21.37 5.53
N TYR A 682 -20.12 20.42 4.60
CA TYR A 682 -18.98 19.60 4.21
C TYR A 682 -18.91 19.49 2.69
N LEU A 683 -17.71 19.62 2.15
CA LEU A 683 -17.41 19.36 0.74
C LEU A 683 -15.98 18.83 0.59
N ILE A 684 -15.69 18.27 -0.59
CA ILE A 684 -14.36 17.78 -0.97
C ILE A 684 -13.83 18.60 -2.11
N ASN A 685 -12.54 18.96 -2.04
CA ASN A 685 -11.76 19.49 -3.14
C ASN A 685 -10.71 18.43 -3.56
N LEU A 686 -10.85 17.89 -4.75
CA LEU A 686 -9.88 16.99 -5.39
C LEU A 686 -9.05 17.81 -6.38
N LYS A 687 -7.75 17.89 -6.15
CA LYS A 687 -6.80 18.52 -7.05
C LYS A 687 -6.24 17.51 -8.03
N VAL A 688 -6.28 17.86 -9.29
CA VAL A 688 -5.79 16.99 -10.38
C VAL A 688 -4.98 17.80 -11.39
N LYS A 689 -4.09 17.13 -12.08
CA LYS A 689 -3.33 17.62 -13.23
C LYS A 689 -3.68 16.78 -14.43
N ASP A 690 -4.33 17.38 -15.42
CA ASP A 690 -4.64 16.73 -16.70
C ASP A 690 -3.51 17.05 -17.68
N LEU A 691 -2.71 16.02 -18.04
CA LEU A 691 -1.66 16.10 -19.02
C LEU A 691 -2.18 15.59 -20.35
N THR A 692 -2.16 16.43 -21.39
CA THR A 692 -2.57 16.05 -22.74
C THR A 692 -1.35 15.97 -23.65
N VAL A 693 -1.18 14.83 -24.30
CA VAL A 693 -0.13 14.55 -25.28
C VAL A 693 -0.67 13.53 -26.31
N ASP A 694 -0.29 13.66 -27.56
CA ASP A 694 -0.72 12.78 -28.66
C ASP A 694 -2.26 12.57 -28.69
N HIS A 695 -3.02 13.64 -28.48
CA HIS A 695 -4.50 13.63 -28.43
C HIS A 695 -5.12 12.78 -27.32
N LYS A 696 -4.34 12.34 -26.35
CA LYS A 696 -4.81 11.60 -25.18
C LYS A 696 -4.54 12.39 -23.91
N THR A 697 -5.50 12.40 -23.01
CA THR A 697 -5.37 13.05 -21.67
C THR A 697 -5.16 12.01 -20.60
N TYR A 698 -4.15 12.23 -19.77
CA TYR A 698 -3.79 11.43 -18.61
C TYR A 698 -3.99 12.27 -17.37
N ARG A 699 -4.72 11.73 -16.40
CA ARG A 699 -5.04 12.42 -15.17
C ARG A 699 -4.16 11.94 -14.03
N TYR A 700 -3.52 12.88 -13.35
CA TYR A 700 -2.75 12.66 -12.14
C TYR A 700 -3.45 13.34 -10.98
N PHE A 701 -3.48 12.68 -9.83
CA PHE A 701 -4.18 13.14 -8.65
C PHE A 701 -3.18 13.73 -7.66
N ASP A 702 -3.30 15.02 -7.36
CA ASP A 702 -2.41 15.72 -6.43
C ASP A 702 -2.77 15.42 -4.98
N TYR A 703 -4.03 15.65 -4.63
CA TYR A 703 -4.58 15.37 -3.29
C TYR A 703 -6.10 15.56 -3.27
N ALA A 704 -6.73 15.01 -2.24
CA ALA A 704 -8.12 15.33 -1.92
C ALA A 704 -8.22 15.81 -0.47
N LYS A 705 -8.91 16.94 -0.26
CA LYS A 705 -9.09 17.53 1.07
C LYS A 705 -10.55 17.80 1.35
N ALA A 706 -11.02 17.35 2.50
CA ALA A 706 -12.32 17.72 3.03
C ALA A 706 -12.29 19.14 3.61
N VAL A 707 -13.36 19.88 3.41
CA VAL A 707 -13.57 21.20 3.98
C VAL A 707 -14.84 21.17 4.81
N ARG A 708 -14.72 21.51 6.09
CA ARG A 708 -15.83 21.66 7.04
C ARG A 708 -15.96 23.13 7.41
N GLN A 709 -17.19 23.68 7.27
CA GLN A 709 -17.47 25.10 7.49
C GLN A 709 -18.71 25.29 8.36
#